data_d5cf1e251dbc72c98747c548e13de771
#
_entry.id   d5cf1e251dbc72c98747c548e13de771
#
_cell.length_a   1.000
_cell.length_b   1.000
_cell.length_c   1.000
_cell.angle_alpha   90.00
_cell.angle_beta   90.00
_cell.angle_gamma   90.00
#
_symmetry.space_group_name_H-M   'P 1'
#
loop_
_entity.id
_entity.type
_entity.pdbx_description
1 polymer ?
#
loop_
_entity_poly.entity_id
_entity_poly.type
_entity_poly.pdbx_seq_one_letter_code
_entity_poly.pdbx_strand_id
1 'polypeptide(L)'
;MRRPGQSALALALAGLVASVAGCALPDGEWFGAVPTPDPTHFRWCNSGEPEYIDPLLASSTTDLKVVYALFDGLTSYGPDGRPMPSLAERWESSADQRRFTFHLRRDARWSDGAPLTSADFVYSIARLLHPLTASRNVEAGWKVRHGRAYTDGTAKLLLADAPPLRAGEVVEVLPDGDAPPPDSNLRRARTPLALRAAPDDNTAAVWGRVPAGGNVTIIELGGADRRFAYLHHAAGADGVYGWAPLAALDAPHDAHRYQVRELLDAVAARALPVDRRRTATALGRELLMLPELLGVSAPDPYTLVLETEGPTPTLLDLTAQKALRPVPRQAVSRHPRRWTFPEHIVTSGPFQLTHWRQRDRFELVRSTTFWGRSEVRLERVTIYSLGDQSASASLYHQGGCDATVANNVPAAWLPALAGETGGTRRRDYTRAPFLGIYYYIVNTERLPNAHLRRALAHALDRSELPALLKGGQLPSVQLTPGTPAAALTAADRALCGLAEDSPLHALVVEAGLCYVPAPGPAFDPLRAQEELALARAELGEKFPTRIGVKFNTGVEYHKHIAEWAQEQWRNHLGLAVDLEAQEWKTYLKATVAGEYDVGRFGNIGNFPDPEEFLSSFRCASPDNRTRYCDPEFERLLDEAELEPDRRRRLALVARADARLLDAAPLIPLFVYTQHHLIRPYVRGLDVNLVDQQDLRRVSIDPAWREAAP
;
A
#
# COMPACT_ATOMS: atom_id res chain seq x y z
N MET A 1 -36.55 -2.53 68.99
CA MET A 1 -35.74 -3.40 68.10
C MET A 1 -35.71 -2.79 66.71
N ARG A 2 -34.68 -2.01 66.39
CA ARG A 2 -34.47 -1.43 65.04
C ARG A 2 -33.64 -2.42 64.23
N ARG A 3 -34.10 -2.76 63.01
CA ARG A 3 -33.43 -3.67 62.07
C ARG A 3 -32.21 -2.95 61.42
N PRO A 4 -31.01 -3.47 61.53
CA PRO A 4 -29.85 -2.96 60.80
C PRO A 4 -29.79 -3.63 59.43
N GLY A 5 -30.26 -2.97 58.41
CA GLY A 5 -30.21 -3.54 57.01
C GLY A 5 -30.36 -2.52 55.87
N GLN A 6 -30.83 -1.31 56.19
CA GLN A 6 -31.09 -0.33 55.13
C GLN A 6 -29.93 0.66 54.82
N SER A 7 -28.98 0.79 55.75
CA SER A 7 -27.85 1.73 55.58
C SER A 7 -26.69 1.13 54.74
N ALA A 8 -26.54 -0.19 54.69
CA ALA A 8 -25.49 -0.84 53.90
C ALA A 8 -25.83 -0.90 52.39
N LEU A 9 -27.12 -0.98 52.05
CA LEU A 9 -27.57 -1.00 50.64
C LEU A 9 -27.47 0.37 49.99
N ALA A 10 -27.67 1.45 50.75
CA ALA A 10 -27.54 2.82 50.23
C ALA A 10 -26.09 3.22 49.99
N LEU A 11 -25.12 2.72 50.76
CA LEU A 11 -23.70 2.95 50.54
C LEU A 11 -23.14 2.11 49.38
N ALA A 12 -23.68 0.90 49.15
CA ALA A 12 -23.31 0.08 48.00
C ALA A 12 -23.86 0.64 46.66
N LEU A 13 -25.09 1.20 46.67
CA LEU A 13 -25.64 1.88 45.49
C LEU A 13 -24.94 3.23 45.20
N ALA A 14 -24.53 3.98 46.23
CA ALA A 14 -23.76 5.21 46.04
C ALA A 14 -22.35 4.94 45.52
N GLY A 15 -21.73 3.82 45.90
CA GLY A 15 -20.46 3.36 45.35
C GLY A 15 -20.55 2.86 43.90
N LEU A 16 -21.69 2.26 43.50
CA LEU A 16 -21.92 1.80 42.13
C LEU A 16 -22.30 2.94 41.17
N VAL A 17 -22.95 3.99 41.68
CA VAL A 17 -23.28 5.20 40.86
C VAL A 17 -22.06 6.09 40.68
N ALA A 18 -21.09 6.06 41.63
CA ALA A 18 -19.82 6.78 41.44
C ALA A 18 -18.87 6.12 40.42
N SER A 19 -19.08 4.84 40.09
CA SER A 19 -18.28 4.13 39.07
C SER A 19 -18.84 4.24 37.66
N VAL A 20 -20.01 4.88 37.48
CA VAL A 20 -20.60 5.21 36.14
C VAL A 20 -20.52 6.74 35.85
N ALA A 21 -19.93 7.52 36.77
CA ALA A 21 -19.51 8.88 36.44
C ALA A 21 -18.47 8.78 35.31
N GLY A 22 -18.94 9.09 34.11
CA GLY A 22 -18.22 8.95 32.87
C GLY A 22 -16.76 9.34 32.99
N CYS A 23 -15.89 8.70 32.19
CA CYS A 23 -14.50 9.06 32.03
C CYS A 23 -14.39 10.50 31.50
N ALA A 24 -14.67 11.48 32.38
CA ALA A 24 -14.33 12.85 32.14
C ALA A 24 -12.79 12.91 32.07
N LEU A 25 -12.26 13.30 30.94
CA LEU A 25 -10.83 13.57 30.82
C LEU A 25 -10.49 14.66 31.88
N PRO A 26 -9.39 14.48 32.64
CA PRO A 26 -9.00 15.48 33.61
C PRO A 26 -8.81 16.84 32.95
N ASP A 27 -9.26 17.91 33.58
CA ASP A 27 -9.03 19.28 33.11
C ASP A 27 -7.53 19.55 33.05
N GLY A 28 -7.03 19.92 31.91
CA GLY A 28 -5.61 20.18 31.66
C GLY A 28 -5.34 20.55 30.21
N GLU A 29 -4.24 21.19 29.98
CA GLU A 29 -3.76 21.62 28.66
C GLU A 29 -3.37 20.41 27.79
N TRP A 30 -2.86 19.36 28.44
CA TRP A 30 -2.34 18.14 27.83
C TRP A 30 -3.16 16.93 28.23
N PHE A 31 -3.14 15.89 27.39
CA PHE A 31 -3.76 14.63 27.74
C PHE A 31 -2.83 13.78 28.60
N GLY A 32 -2.99 13.90 29.94
CA GLY A 32 -2.23 13.17 30.95
C GLY A 32 -0.90 13.80 31.35
N ALA A 33 -0.05 12.99 31.99
CA ALA A 33 1.23 13.43 32.51
C ALA A 33 2.25 13.67 31.39
N VAL A 34 2.89 14.83 31.39
CA VAL A 34 4.02 15.11 30.50
C VAL A 34 5.31 14.85 31.27
N PRO A 35 5.99 13.71 31.03
CA PRO A 35 7.22 13.38 31.74
C PRO A 35 8.37 14.30 31.33
N THR A 36 9.45 14.29 32.11
CA THR A 36 10.72 14.86 31.67
C THR A 36 11.24 14.03 30.48
N PRO A 37 11.46 14.66 29.31
CA PRO A 37 11.86 13.91 28.13
C PRO A 37 13.32 13.44 28.19
N ASP A 38 13.58 12.23 27.68
CA ASP A 38 14.92 11.79 27.31
C ASP A 38 15.25 12.33 25.89
N PRO A 39 16.19 13.24 25.72
CA PRO A 39 16.44 13.87 24.41
C PRO A 39 16.95 12.90 23.35
N THR A 40 17.35 11.70 23.72
CA THR A 40 17.93 10.69 22.84
C THR A 40 16.98 9.52 22.54
N HIS A 41 15.84 9.42 23.23
CA HIS A 41 14.96 8.26 23.17
C HIS A 41 13.53 8.66 22.81
N PHE A 42 13.02 8.15 21.68
CA PHE A 42 11.64 8.29 21.26
C PHE A 42 10.86 7.00 21.47
N ARG A 43 9.70 7.09 22.12
CA ARG A 43 8.83 5.97 22.44
C ARG A 43 7.51 6.12 21.69
N TRP A 44 7.22 5.17 20.80
CA TRP A 44 6.07 5.24 19.89
C TRP A 44 5.07 4.13 20.15
N CYS A 45 3.82 4.48 20.43
CA CYS A 45 2.72 3.55 20.59
C CYS A 45 2.14 3.19 19.19
N ASN A 46 2.47 2.00 18.67
CA ASN A 46 1.95 1.47 17.42
C ASN A 46 0.63 0.73 17.63
N SER A 47 -0.18 0.60 16.59
CA SER A 47 -1.54 0.03 16.62
C SER A 47 -1.60 -1.50 16.64
N GLY A 48 -0.50 -2.18 16.87
CA GLY A 48 -0.43 -3.63 16.96
C GLY A 48 0.92 -4.21 16.56
N GLU A 49 0.95 -5.52 16.43
CA GLU A 49 2.12 -6.26 15.97
C GLU A 49 2.20 -6.21 14.45
N PRO A 50 3.33 -5.78 13.85
CA PRO A 50 3.61 -5.93 12.44
C PRO A 50 3.51 -7.38 11.98
N GLU A 51 2.83 -7.63 10.86
CA GLU A 51 2.80 -8.95 10.23
C GLU A 51 4.10 -9.21 9.49
N TYR A 52 4.62 -8.18 8.81
CA TYR A 52 5.86 -8.26 8.03
C TYR A 52 6.74 -7.03 8.27
N ILE A 53 8.04 -7.28 8.44
CA ILE A 53 9.08 -6.22 8.44
C ILE A 53 9.82 -6.22 7.08
N ASP A 54 9.64 -7.25 6.25
CA ASP A 54 10.13 -7.26 4.87
C ASP A 54 9.40 -6.17 4.06
N PRO A 55 10.12 -5.15 3.52
CA PRO A 55 9.49 -4.05 2.78
C PRO A 55 8.64 -4.52 1.61
N LEU A 56 9.03 -5.61 0.95
CA LEU A 56 8.32 -6.13 -0.21
C LEU A 56 7.02 -6.86 0.17
N LEU A 57 6.87 -7.28 1.43
CA LEU A 57 5.70 -8.00 1.93
C LEU A 57 4.80 -7.15 2.84
N ALA A 58 5.36 -6.12 3.46
CA ALA A 58 4.65 -5.22 4.37
C ALA A 58 3.45 -4.57 3.68
N SER A 59 2.27 -4.62 4.32
CA SER A 59 1.03 -4.11 3.71
C SER A 59 0.18 -3.24 4.64
N SER A 60 0.36 -3.35 5.96
CA SER A 60 -0.42 -2.60 6.94
C SER A 60 0.30 -1.32 7.39
N THR A 61 -0.46 -0.32 7.82
CA THR A 61 0.10 0.90 8.44
C THR A 61 0.95 0.57 9.67
N THR A 62 0.62 -0.51 10.39
CA THR A 62 1.38 -1.03 11.53
C THR A 62 2.76 -1.50 11.14
N ASP A 63 2.88 -2.22 9.99
CA ASP A 63 4.16 -2.68 9.45
C ASP A 63 5.04 -1.50 9.06
N LEU A 64 4.42 -0.49 8.41
CA LEU A 64 5.14 0.63 7.79
C LEU A 64 5.93 1.47 8.79
N LYS A 65 5.46 1.60 10.03
CA LYS A 65 6.16 2.36 11.08
C LYS A 65 7.53 1.76 11.40
N VAL A 66 7.64 0.44 11.36
CA VAL A 66 8.91 -0.27 11.56
C VAL A 66 9.74 -0.29 10.27
N VAL A 67 9.11 -0.60 9.13
CA VAL A 67 9.80 -0.69 7.83
C VAL A 67 10.50 0.62 7.47
N TYR A 68 9.82 1.76 7.60
CA TYR A 68 10.40 3.06 7.25
C TYR A 68 11.51 3.53 8.20
N ALA A 69 11.54 3.02 9.42
CA ALA A 69 12.66 3.25 10.34
C ALA A 69 13.91 2.43 9.97
N LEU A 70 13.72 1.25 9.37
CA LEU A 70 14.78 0.26 9.12
C LEU A 70 15.32 0.29 7.69
N PHE A 71 14.52 0.69 6.71
CA PHE A 71 14.90 0.67 5.29
C PHE A 71 14.68 2.02 4.65
N ASP A 72 15.63 2.45 3.82
CA ASP A 72 15.53 3.68 3.04
C ASP A 72 15.18 3.38 1.57
N GLY A 73 14.59 4.34 0.85
CA GLY A 73 14.19 4.22 -0.55
C GLY A 73 15.08 5.01 -1.49
N LEU A 74 14.86 4.92 -2.81
CA LEU A 74 15.48 5.83 -3.78
C LEU A 74 15.11 7.27 -3.45
N THR A 75 13.83 7.50 -3.18
CA THR A 75 13.29 8.77 -2.70
C THR A 75 12.62 8.58 -1.33
N SER A 76 12.33 9.67 -0.65
CA SER A 76 11.50 9.71 0.56
C SER A 76 10.55 10.91 0.48
N TYR A 77 9.50 10.96 1.32
CA TYR A 77 8.63 12.13 1.34
C TYR A 77 9.20 13.26 2.19
N GLY A 78 9.13 14.46 1.63
CA GLY A 78 9.34 15.70 2.36
C GLY A 78 8.19 16.05 3.31
N PRO A 79 8.33 17.10 4.15
CA PRO A 79 7.25 17.61 5.00
C PRO A 79 6.04 18.08 4.20
N ASP A 80 6.26 18.49 2.95
CA ASP A 80 5.24 18.93 1.98
C ASP A 80 4.56 17.77 1.24
N GLY A 81 4.89 16.50 1.56
CA GLY A 81 4.35 15.32 0.91
C GLY A 81 4.93 15.03 -0.49
N ARG A 82 5.99 15.74 -0.90
CA ARG A 82 6.65 15.51 -2.20
C ARG A 82 7.84 14.58 -2.09
N PRO A 83 8.11 13.76 -3.13
CA PRO A 83 9.33 12.97 -3.20
C PRO A 83 10.59 13.86 -3.17
N MET A 84 11.54 13.50 -2.32
CA MET A 84 12.83 14.16 -2.17
C MET A 84 13.97 13.14 -2.25
N PRO A 85 15.22 13.58 -2.53
CA PRO A 85 16.37 12.69 -2.57
C PRO A 85 16.55 11.89 -1.28
N SER A 86 16.87 10.58 -1.42
CA SER A 86 17.24 9.71 -0.31
C SER A 86 18.44 8.85 -0.70
N LEU A 87 18.32 7.53 -0.97
CA LEU A 87 19.42 6.73 -1.50
C LEU A 87 19.86 7.17 -2.91
N ALA A 88 18.96 7.76 -3.70
CA ALA A 88 19.33 8.51 -4.89
C ALA A 88 19.58 9.97 -4.54
N GLU A 89 20.76 10.50 -4.90
CA GLU A 89 21.10 11.91 -4.72
C GLU A 89 20.36 12.80 -5.73
N ARG A 90 20.14 12.28 -6.93
CA ARG A 90 19.43 12.93 -8.04
C ARG A 90 18.93 11.90 -9.04
N TRP A 91 18.05 12.33 -9.90
CA TRP A 91 17.51 11.52 -10.99
C TRP A 91 17.23 12.37 -12.23
N GLU A 92 17.10 11.69 -13.35
CA GLU A 92 16.73 12.25 -14.64
C GLU A 92 15.61 11.40 -15.22
N SER A 93 14.64 12.03 -15.88
CA SER A 93 13.58 11.33 -16.62
C SER A 93 13.64 11.69 -18.09
N SER A 94 13.31 10.72 -18.96
CA SER A 94 13.09 11.00 -20.38
C SER A 94 11.86 11.88 -20.58
N ALA A 95 11.80 12.58 -21.73
CA ALA A 95 10.69 13.47 -22.04
C ALA A 95 9.33 12.75 -22.10
N ASP A 96 9.33 11.47 -22.48
CA ASP A 96 8.15 10.59 -22.50
C ASP A 96 7.84 9.93 -21.16
N GLN A 97 8.62 10.23 -20.11
CA GLN A 97 8.49 9.68 -18.75
C GLN A 97 8.47 8.14 -18.66
N ARG A 98 9.18 7.49 -19.61
CA ARG A 98 9.32 6.02 -19.64
C ARG A 98 10.66 5.51 -19.17
N ARG A 99 11.66 6.37 -19.07
CA ARG A 99 13.00 6.02 -18.61
C ARG A 99 13.46 6.99 -17.53
N PHE A 100 13.84 6.43 -16.39
CA PHE A 100 14.36 7.18 -15.25
C PHE A 100 15.75 6.66 -14.91
N THR A 101 16.69 7.58 -14.75
CA THR A 101 18.06 7.28 -14.34
C THR A 101 18.32 7.86 -12.96
N PHE A 102 18.54 7.01 -11.98
CA PHE A 102 18.84 7.39 -10.60
C PHE A 102 20.34 7.29 -10.34
N HIS A 103 20.91 8.33 -9.78
CA HIS A 103 22.30 8.38 -9.33
C HIS A 103 22.33 8.14 -7.84
N LEU A 104 22.88 7.00 -7.44
CA LEU A 104 22.91 6.55 -6.05
C LEU A 104 24.05 7.18 -5.27
N ARG A 105 23.85 7.33 -3.98
CA ARG A 105 24.89 7.75 -3.02
C ARG A 105 26.01 6.73 -2.98
N ARG A 106 27.25 7.21 -3.07
CA ARG A 106 28.46 6.36 -2.98
C ARG A 106 28.82 5.98 -1.55
N ASP A 107 28.31 6.74 -0.58
CA ASP A 107 28.50 6.53 0.86
C ASP A 107 27.37 5.68 1.49
N ALA A 108 26.33 5.34 0.73
CA ALA A 108 25.25 4.47 1.20
C ALA A 108 25.78 3.06 1.49
N ARG A 109 25.44 2.55 2.69
CA ARG A 109 25.87 1.23 3.15
C ARG A 109 24.74 0.51 3.86
N TRP A 110 24.80 -0.78 3.79
CA TRP A 110 24.05 -1.67 4.64
C TRP A 110 24.56 -1.61 6.10
N SER A 111 23.73 -2.05 7.06
CA SER A 111 24.10 -2.03 8.49
C SER A 111 25.26 -2.96 8.86
N ASP A 112 25.57 -3.94 8.01
CA ASP A 112 26.76 -4.80 8.13
C ASP A 112 28.04 -4.17 7.54
N GLY A 113 27.94 -2.95 6.98
CA GLY A 113 29.03 -2.21 6.38
C GLY A 113 29.23 -2.44 4.87
N ALA A 114 28.53 -3.40 4.27
CA ALA A 114 28.60 -3.63 2.83
C ALA A 114 28.10 -2.41 2.04
N PRO A 115 28.69 -2.04 0.88
CA PRO A 115 28.18 -0.96 0.06
C PRO A 115 26.78 -1.31 -0.47
N LEU A 116 25.87 -0.33 -0.46
CA LEU A 116 24.57 -0.44 -1.09
C LEU A 116 24.71 0.05 -2.54
N THR A 117 24.29 -0.76 -3.49
CA THR A 117 24.53 -0.54 -4.92
C THR A 117 23.26 -0.66 -5.76
N SER A 118 23.32 -0.28 -7.02
CA SER A 118 22.24 -0.45 -7.99
C SER A 118 21.81 -1.92 -8.17
N ALA A 119 22.73 -2.86 -7.99
CA ALA A 119 22.43 -4.30 -8.06
C ALA A 119 21.46 -4.76 -6.95
N ASP A 120 21.48 -4.11 -5.78
CA ASP A 120 20.53 -4.40 -4.70
C ASP A 120 19.10 -4.03 -5.10
N PHE A 121 18.92 -2.94 -5.86
CA PHE A 121 17.61 -2.56 -6.39
C PHE A 121 17.14 -3.49 -7.49
N VAL A 122 18.02 -3.89 -8.43
CA VAL A 122 17.69 -4.88 -9.45
C VAL A 122 17.20 -6.17 -8.81
N TYR A 123 17.93 -6.67 -7.82
CA TYR A 123 17.53 -7.87 -7.06
C TYR A 123 16.18 -7.67 -6.36
N SER A 124 15.98 -6.54 -5.72
CA SER A 124 14.76 -6.29 -4.91
C SER A 124 13.51 -6.16 -5.78
N ILE A 125 13.61 -5.46 -6.92
CA ILE A 125 12.51 -5.34 -7.89
C ILE A 125 12.20 -6.70 -8.51
N ALA A 126 13.23 -7.46 -8.91
CA ALA A 126 13.04 -8.82 -9.42
C ALA A 126 12.39 -9.73 -8.37
N ARG A 127 12.81 -9.64 -7.10
CA ARG A 127 12.22 -10.40 -6.00
C ARG A 127 10.77 -9.98 -5.73
N LEU A 128 10.46 -8.69 -5.75
CA LEU A 128 9.07 -8.17 -5.62
C LEU A 128 8.15 -8.83 -6.63
N LEU A 129 8.60 -8.88 -7.89
CA LEU A 129 7.82 -9.38 -9.03
C LEU A 129 7.82 -10.91 -9.17
N HIS A 130 8.76 -11.60 -8.51
CA HIS A 130 8.91 -13.04 -8.66
C HIS A 130 7.76 -13.79 -7.98
N PRO A 131 7.07 -14.74 -8.66
CA PRO A 131 5.94 -15.50 -8.10
C PRO A 131 6.23 -16.18 -6.76
N LEU A 132 7.46 -16.66 -6.53
CA LEU A 132 7.87 -17.28 -5.26
C LEU A 132 7.81 -16.33 -4.05
N THR A 133 7.87 -15.01 -4.27
CA THR A 133 7.76 -14.02 -3.20
C THR A 133 6.31 -13.84 -2.76
N ALA A 134 5.37 -14.07 -3.67
CA ALA A 134 3.93 -13.92 -3.43
C ALA A 134 3.57 -12.57 -2.77
N SER A 135 4.24 -11.49 -3.21
CA SER A 135 4.05 -10.16 -2.66
C SER A 135 2.66 -9.62 -2.96
N ARG A 136 1.99 -9.07 -1.95
CA ARG A 136 0.75 -8.31 -2.13
C ARG A 136 0.97 -6.92 -2.73
N ASN A 137 2.23 -6.44 -2.77
CA ASN A 137 2.61 -5.14 -3.30
C ASN A 137 3.13 -5.23 -4.75
N VAL A 138 2.94 -6.36 -5.41
CA VAL A 138 3.49 -6.64 -6.74
C VAL A 138 3.08 -5.61 -7.80
N GLU A 139 1.90 -5.02 -7.66
CA GLU A 139 1.37 -4.00 -8.58
C GLU A 139 2.26 -2.76 -8.70
N ALA A 140 2.96 -2.39 -7.61
CA ALA A 140 3.94 -1.30 -7.68
C ALA A 140 5.08 -1.60 -8.67
N GLY A 141 5.44 -2.87 -8.82
CA GLY A 141 6.44 -3.34 -9.79
C GLY A 141 5.89 -3.53 -11.20
N TRP A 142 4.58 -3.60 -11.41
CA TRP A 142 4.00 -3.77 -12.75
C TRP A 142 4.18 -2.53 -13.64
N LYS A 143 4.46 -1.37 -13.05
CA LYS A 143 4.85 -0.18 -13.83
C LYS A 143 6.23 -0.33 -14.48
N VAL A 144 7.10 -1.19 -13.95
CA VAL A 144 8.38 -1.54 -14.59
C VAL A 144 8.11 -2.36 -15.85
N ARG A 145 8.81 -2.05 -16.93
CA ARG A 145 8.64 -2.74 -18.22
C ARG A 145 8.77 -4.26 -18.04
N HIS A 146 7.81 -5.01 -18.58
CA HIS A 146 7.62 -6.45 -18.45
C HIS A 146 7.32 -6.96 -17.04
N GLY A 147 7.09 -6.07 -16.07
CA GLY A 147 6.86 -6.43 -14.67
C GLY A 147 5.67 -7.37 -14.48
N ARG A 148 4.52 -7.04 -15.08
CA ARG A 148 3.33 -7.88 -15.01
C ARG A 148 3.54 -9.23 -15.68
N ALA A 149 4.07 -9.21 -16.91
CA ALA A 149 4.32 -10.44 -17.66
C ALA A 149 5.36 -11.35 -16.98
N TYR A 150 6.33 -10.76 -16.28
CA TYR A 150 7.27 -11.50 -15.43
C TYR A 150 6.55 -12.15 -14.26
N THR A 151 5.67 -11.43 -13.55
CA THR A 151 4.89 -11.97 -12.44
C THR A 151 3.96 -13.11 -12.89
N ASP A 152 3.31 -12.96 -14.04
CA ASP A 152 2.39 -13.95 -14.60
C ASP A 152 3.13 -15.15 -15.24
N GLY A 153 4.47 -15.10 -15.32
CA GLY A 153 5.30 -16.12 -15.95
C GLY A 153 5.15 -16.19 -17.48
N THR A 154 4.53 -15.17 -18.10
CA THR A 154 4.30 -15.11 -19.54
C THR A 154 5.47 -14.49 -20.30
N ALA A 155 6.35 -13.74 -19.64
CA ALA A 155 7.59 -13.23 -20.20
C ALA A 155 8.74 -14.20 -19.92
N LYS A 156 9.43 -14.66 -20.97
CA LYS A 156 10.58 -15.58 -20.85
C LYS A 156 11.66 -15.23 -21.85
N LEU A 157 12.92 -15.31 -21.43
CA LEU A 157 14.09 -15.18 -22.28
C LEU A 157 14.50 -16.53 -22.87
N LEU A 158 14.95 -16.49 -24.13
CA LEU A 158 15.64 -17.59 -24.76
C LEU A 158 17.09 -17.65 -24.26
N LEU A 159 17.46 -18.77 -23.65
CA LEU A 159 18.87 -19.08 -23.40
C LEU A 159 19.56 -19.38 -24.71
N ALA A 160 20.58 -18.60 -25.03
CA ALA A 160 21.20 -18.59 -26.33
C ALA A 160 22.52 -19.36 -26.39
N ASP A 161 22.57 -20.35 -27.27
CA ASP A 161 23.67 -20.49 -28.25
C ASP A 161 23.30 -19.83 -29.59
N ALA A 162 22.25 -19.04 -29.65
CA ALA A 162 21.79 -18.30 -30.80
C ALA A 162 22.32 -16.88 -30.78
N PRO A 163 22.40 -16.25 -31.93
CA PRO A 163 22.63 -14.82 -31.98
C PRO A 163 21.56 -14.13 -31.11
N PRO A 164 21.97 -13.11 -30.33
CA PRO A 164 21.03 -12.35 -29.50
C PRO A 164 19.87 -11.88 -30.36
N LEU A 165 18.67 -11.85 -29.80
CA LEU A 165 17.51 -11.27 -30.43
C LEU A 165 17.85 -9.84 -30.86
N ARG A 166 17.60 -9.53 -32.12
CA ARG A 166 17.83 -8.18 -32.61
C ARG A 166 16.76 -7.26 -32.03
N ALA A 167 17.11 -6.02 -31.80
CA ALA A 167 16.14 -5.02 -31.38
C ALA A 167 14.95 -5.03 -32.36
N GLY A 168 13.74 -5.25 -31.85
CA GLY A 168 12.53 -5.37 -32.63
C GLY A 168 12.22 -6.79 -33.17
N GLU A 169 12.93 -7.83 -32.71
CA GLU A 169 12.59 -9.23 -33.02
C GLU A 169 11.60 -9.76 -31.99
N VAL A 170 10.44 -10.25 -32.44
CA VAL A 170 9.37 -10.77 -31.58
C VAL A 170 9.48 -12.29 -31.54
N VAL A 171 9.49 -12.85 -30.33
CA VAL A 171 9.40 -14.29 -30.08
C VAL A 171 8.06 -14.57 -29.41
N GLU A 172 7.20 -15.33 -30.06
CA GLU A 172 5.87 -15.67 -29.57
C GLU A 172 5.88 -17.08 -28.97
N VAL A 173 5.48 -17.23 -27.69
CA VAL A 173 5.29 -18.54 -27.09
C VAL A 173 3.80 -18.80 -26.91
N LEU A 174 3.29 -19.73 -27.68
CA LEU A 174 1.94 -20.25 -27.51
C LEU A 174 2.05 -21.66 -26.88
N PRO A 175 1.22 -21.99 -25.91
CA PRO A 175 1.15 -23.38 -25.41
C PRO A 175 0.61 -24.29 -26.52
N ASP A 176 1.22 -25.46 -26.67
CA ASP A 176 0.74 -26.50 -27.56
C ASP A 176 -0.39 -27.26 -26.84
N GLY A 177 -1.65 -26.93 -27.14
CA GLY A 177 -2.82 -27.54 -26.52
C GLY A 177 -3.22 -26.93 -25.17
N ASP A 178 -4.17 -27.60 -24.48
CA ASP A 178 -4.76 -27.13 -23.21
C ASP A 178 -3.86 -27.33 -21.95
N ALA A 179 -2.62 -27.77 -22.12
CA ALA A 179 -1.69 -27.94 -21.02
C ALA A 179 -0.96 -26.64 -20.70
N PRO A 180 -0.85 -26.26 -19.41
CA PRO A 180 -0.03 -25.12 -19.05
C PRO A 180 1.43 -25.35 -19.47
N PRO A 181 2.15 -24.31 -19.95
CA PRO A 181 3.55 -24.46 -20.35
C PRO A 181 4.38 -24.97 -19.18
N PRO A 182 5.28 -25.96 -19.37
CA PRO A 182 6.17 -26.41 -18.32
C PRO A 182 7.04 -25.25 -17.86
N ASP A 183 7.24 -25.15 -16.55
CA ASP A 183 8.14 -24.19 -15.96
C ASP A 183 9.58 -24.58 -16.30
N SER A 184 10.14 -23.96 -17.34
CA SER A 184 11.53 -24.21 -17.75
C SER A 184 12.55 -23.73 -16.72
N ASN A 185 12.13 -22.95 -15.73
CA ASN A 185 12.96 -22.62 -14.59
C ASN A 185 13.05 -23.77 -13.58
N LEU A 186 12.09 -24.72 -13.59
CA LEU A 186 12.11 -25.87 -12.70
C LEU A 186 13.07 -26.96 -13.22
N ARG A 187 14.01 -27.37 -12.39
CA ARG A 187 15.06 -28.36 -12.68
C ARG A 187 15.20 -29.37 -11.57
N ARG A 188 15.97 -30.40 -11.86
CA ARG A 188 16.42 -31.38 -10.82
C ARG A 188 17.94 -31.38 -10.74
N ALA A 189 18.45 -31.54 -9.53
CA ALA A 189 19.86 -31.73 -9.29
C ALA A 189 20.29 -33.14 -9.72
N ARG A 190 21.26 -33.29 -10.63
CA ARG A 190 21.80 -34.59 -11.08
C ARG A 190 22.53 -35.31 -9.95
N THR A 191 23.26 -34.55 -9.16
CA THR A 191 24.06 -35.00 -8.03
C THR A 191 23.79 -34.10 -6.83
N PRO A 192 24.18 -34.45 -5.61
CA PRO A 192 24.07 -33.54 -4.49
C PRO A 192 24.78 -32.21 -4.78
N LEU A 193 24.09 -31.10 -4.65
CA LEU A 193 24.61 -29.76 -4.93
C LEU A 193 24.86 -28.97 -3.66
N ALA A 194 25.98 -28.23 -3.62
CA ALA A 194 26.19 -27.16 -2.68
C ALA A 194 25.75 -25.82 -3.30
N LEU A 195 24.80 -25.13 -2.66
CA LEU A 195 24.38 -23.78 -3.02
C LEU A 195 25.31 -22.77 -2.35
N ARG A 196 26.03 -21.98 -3.12
CA ARG A 196 27.11 -21.10 -2.66
C ARG A 196 26.72 -19.64 -2.68
N ALA A 197 27.45 -18.84 -1.92
CA ALA A 197 27.26 -17.40 -1.81
C ALA A 197 27.59 -16.61 -3.10
N ALA A 198 28.48 -17.13 -3.93
CA ALA A 198 28.91 -16.49 -5.17
C ALA A 198 29.03 -17.51 -6.31
N PRO A 199 28.78 -17.08 -7.57
CA PRO A 199 29.12 -17.89 -8.74
C PRO A 199 30.64 -17.92 -8.92
N ASP A 200 31.15 -18.88 -9.69
CA ASP A 200 32.56 -19.06 -10.06
C ASP A 200 33.55 -19.24 -8.88
N ASP A 201 33.09 -19.27 -7.65
CA ASP A 201 33.92 -19.40 -6.45
C ASP A 201 33.59 -20.68 -5.67
N ASN A 202 34.40 -21.70 -5.87
CA ASN A 202 34.29 -22.96 -5.16
C ASN A 202 34.68 -22.83 -3.67
N THR A 203 35.27 -21.73 -3.26
CA THR A 203 35.61 -21.44 -1.86
C THR A 203 34.55 -20.62 -1.16
N ALA A 204 33.60 -20.03 -1.92
CA ALA A 204 32.50 -19.25 -1.36
C ALA A 204 31.67 -20.07 -0.36
N ALA A 205 31.19 -19.41 0.67
CA ALA A 205 30.39 -20.02 1.72
C ALA A 205 29.20 -20.81 1.17
N VAL A 206 28.97 -22.00 1.72
CA VAL A 206 27.82 -22.82 1.37
C VAL A 206 26.62 -22.40 2.21
N TRP A 207 25.57 -21.92 1.56
CA TRP A 207 24.34 -21.49 2.22
C TRP A 207 23.33 -22.63 2.35
N GLY A 208 23.37 -23.62 1.46
CA GLY A 208 22.46 -24.75 1.47
C GLY A 208 22.98 -25.94 0.68
N ARG A 209 22.23 -27.06 0.75
CA ARG A 209 22.51 -28.26 -0.01
C ARG A 209 21.20 -28.78 -0.63
N VAL A 210 21.31 -29.28 -1.85
CA VAL A 210 20.22 -29.93 -2.57
C VAL A 210 20.60 -31.41 -2.73
N PRO A 211 19.74 -32.37 -2.34
CA PRO A 211 19.99 -33.78 -2.59
C PRO A 211 19.94 -34.10 -4.08
N ALA A 212 20.56 -35.21 -4.49
CA ALA A 212 20.38 -35.73 -5.85
C ALA A 212 18.89 -35.97 -6.14
N GLY A 213 18.43 -35.55 -7.33
CA GLY A 213 17.03 -35.59 -7.71
C GLY A 213 16.15 -34.50 -7.07
N GLY A 214 16.71 -33.65 -6.21
CA GLY A 214 15.97 -32.54 -5.60
C GLY A 214 15.58 -31.46 -6.61
N ASN A 215 14.34 -30.97 -6.51
CA ASN A 215 13.81 -29.91 -7.37
C ASN A 215 14.42 -28.58 -7.00
N VAL A 216 14.78 -27.78 -8.00
CA VAL A 216 15.29 -26.41 -7.86
C VAL A 216 14.62 -25.49 -8.88
N THR A 217 14.43 -24.24 -8.53
CA THR A 217 13.96 -23.21 -9.46
C THR A 217 15.13 -22.28 -9.81
N ILE A 218 15.41 -22.10 -11.10
CA ILE A 218 16.40 -21.14 -11.57
C ILE A 218 15.77 -19.73 -11.45
N ILE A 219 16.45 -18.84 -10.74
CA ILE A 219 16.03 -17.45 -10.56
C ILE A 219 16.85 -16.50 -11.44
N GLU A 220 18.15 -16.76 -11.57
CA GLU A 220 19.08 -15.89 -12.27
C GLU A 220 20.24 -16.72 -12.81
N LEU A 221 20.87 -16.25 -13.89
CA LEU A 221 22.10 -16.82 -14.41
C LEU A 221 23.26 -15.86 -14.18
N GLY A 222 24.41 -16.40 -13.80
CA GLY A 222 25.60 -15.60 -13.47
C GLY A 222 26.90 -16.33 -13.75
N GLY A 223 28.00 -15.66 -13.40
CA GLY A 223 29.36 -16.06 -13.76
C GLY A 223 29.78 -15.51 -15.14
N ALA A 224 31.07 -15.60 -15.45
CA ALA A 224 31.66 -14.99 -16.65
C ALA A 224 30.95 -15.38 -17.96
N ASP A 225 30.47 -16.63 -18.04
CA ASP A 225 29.82 -17.19 -19.23
C ASP A 225 28.38 -17.65 -18.96
N ARG A 226 27.73 -17.11 -17.93
CA ARG A 226 26.39 -17.54 -17.48
C ARG A 226 26.27 -19.06 -17.21
N ARG A 227 27.37 -19.68 -16.76
CA ARG A 227 27.42 -21.12 -16.45
C ARG A 227 26.91 -21.49 -15.09
N PHE A 228 26.58 -20.50 -14.26
CA PHE A 228 26.03 -20.68 -12.93
C PHE A 228 24.60 -20.21 -12.89
N ALA A 229 23.79 -20.90 -12.09
CA ALA A 229 22.42 -20.50 -11.81
C ALA A 229 22.28 -20.18 -10.32
N TYR A 230 21.59 -19.10 -10.03
CA TYR A 230 21.11 -18.80 -8.69
C TYR A 230 19.80 -19.55 -8.50
N LEU A 231 19.79 -20.46 -7.56
CA LEU A 231 18.75 -21.47 -7.37
C LEU A 231 17.98 -21.24 -6.09
N HIS A 232 16.71 -21.57 -6.13
CA HIS A 232 15.86 -21.81 -4.97
C HIS A 232 15.52 -23.28 -4.87
N HIS A 233 15.73 -23.90 -3.69
CA HIS A 233 15.29 -25.24 -3.37
C HIS A 233 14.33 -25.18 -2.18
N ALA A 234 13.10 -25.65 -2.37
CA ALA A 234 12.09 -25.70 -1.33
C ALA A 234 12.35 -26.87 -0.35
N ALA A 235 13.37 -26.74 0.50
CA ALA A 235 13.71 -27.72 1.52
C ALA A 235 13.12 -27.28 2.87
N GLY A 236 12.25 -28.10 3.44
CA GLY A 236 11.60 -27.77 4.73
C GLY A 236 10.72 -26.54 4.65
N ALA A 237 10.54 -25.86 5.79
CA ALA A 237 9.70 -24.68 5.88
C ALA A 237 10.35 -23.42 5.26
N ASP A 238 11.68 -23.36 5.19
CA ASP A 238 12.41 -22.11 4.91
C ASP A 238 12.95 -22.00 3.49
N GLY A 239 13.10 -23.11 2.76
CA GLY A 239 13.79 -23.11 1.49
C GLY A 239 15.27 -22.73 1.62
N VAL A 240 16.05 -22.94 0.59
CA VAL A 240 17.46 -22.52 0.52
C VAL A 240 17.77 -21.90 -0.83
N TYR A 241 18.63 -20.91 -0.84
CA TYR A 241 19.07 -20.21 -2.04
C TYR A 241 20.58 -20.31 -2.21
N GLY A 242 21.09 -20.11 -3.40
CA GLY A 242 22.51 -19.97 -3.68
C GLY A 242 22.88 -20.36 -5.12
N TRP A 243 24.14 -20.13 -5.44
CA TRP A 243 24.71 -20.39 -6.75
C TRP A 243 25.18 -21.84 -6.89
N ALA A 244 24.91 -22.43 -8.04
CA ALA A 244 25.46 -23.73 -8.42
C ALA A 244 25.72 -23.77 -9.94
N PRO A 245 26.62 -24.68 -10.41
CA PRO A 245 26.86 -24.84 -11.84
C PRO A 245 25.60 -25.29 -12.57
N LEU A 246 25.24 -24.61 -13.66
CA LEU A 246 24.09 -24.97 -14.50
C LEU A 246 24.20 -26.41 -15.04
N ALA A 247 25.41 -26.85 -15.39
CA ALA A 247 25.70 -28.20 -15.87
C ALA A 247 25.36 -29.31 -14.85
N ALA A 248 25.22 -28.99 -13.57
CA ALA A 248 24.85 -29.94 -12.54
C ALA A 248 23.33 -30.18 -12.44
N LEU A 249 22.54 -29.48 -13.26
CA LEU A 249 21.10 -29.65 -13.35
C LEU A 249 20.72 -30.52 -14.54
N ASP A 250 19.60 -31.22 -14.41
CA ASP A 250 19.00 -31.92 -15.54
C ASP A 250 18.53 -30.93 -16.59
N ALA A 251 18.54 -31.34 -17.87
CA ALA A 251 17.84 -30.63 -18.90
C ALA A 251 16.34 -30.55 -18.57
N PRO A 252 15.61 -29.53 -19.06
CA PRO A 252 14.17 -29.46 -18.85
C PRO A 252 13.53 -30.76 -19.32
N HIS A 253 12.73 -31.37 -18.45
CA HIS A 253 11.93 -32.51 -18.84
C HIS A 253 10.83 -32.01 -19.76
N ASP A 254 10.81 -32.59 -20.98
CA ASP A 254 9.90 -32.32 -22.07
C ASP A 254 10.12 -30.97 -22.75
N ALA A 255 10.77 -31.05 -23.94
CA ALA A 255 10.75 -30.03 -24.93
C ALA A 255 9.33 -29.91 -25.51
N HIS A 256 8.41 -29.34 -24.73
CA HIS A 256 7.13 -28.94 -25.27
C HIS A 256 7.34 -27.75 -26.22
N ARG A 257 6.62 -27.77 -27.31
CA ARG A 257 6.68 -26.77 -28.34
C ARG A 257 5.99 -25.49 -27.87
N TYR A 258 6.76 -24.43 -27.66
CA TYR A 258 6.21 -23.11 -27.33
C TYR A 258 6.34 -22.18 -28.51
N GLN A 259 5.32 -21.38 -28.76
CA GLN A 259 5.48 -20.09 -29.41
C GLN A 259 5.66 -19.04 -28.33
N VAL A 260 6.79 -18.37 -28.30
CA VAL A 260 7.05 -17.30 -27.33
C VAL A 260 6.61 -15.98 -27.94
N ARG A 261 5.70 -15.32 -27.28
CA ARG A 261 5.38 -13.95 -27.59
C ARG A 261 6.24 -13.05 -26.72
N GLU A 262 7.30 -12.50 -27.25
CA GLU A 262 8.05 -11.47 -26.59
C GLU A 262 7.19 -10.21 -26.53
N LEU A 263 7.01 -9.68 -25.31
CA LEU A 263 6.31 -8.43 -25.08
C LEU A 263 7.28 -7.27 -25.40
N LEU A 264 7.61 -7.10 -26.65
CA LEU A 264 8.02 -5.78 -27.12
C LEU A 264 6.78 -4.89 -27.05
N ASP A 265 6.99 -3.60 -26.75
CA ASP A 265 5.93 -2.59 -26.75
C ASP A 265 4.76 -3.00 -27.64
N ALA A 266 3.57 -3.13 -27.09
CA ALA A 266 2.42 -3.65 -27.83
C ALA A 266 2.16 -2.92 -29.17
N VAL A 267 2.65 -1.69 -29.28
CA VAL A 267 2.65 -0.87 -30.50
C VAL A 267 3.70 -1.35 -31.50
N ALA A 268 4.92 -1.66 -31.08
CA ALA A 268 6.00 -2.15 -31.94
C ALA A 268 5.75 -3.59 -32.37
N ALA A 269 5.18 -4.44 -31.51
CA ALA A 269 4.84 -5.83 -31.83
C ALA A 269 3.77 -5.94 -32.92
N ARG A 270 2.82 -5.01 -32.99
CA ARG A 270 1.81 -4.96 -34.07
C ARG A 270 2.35 -4.52 -35.41
N ALA A 271 3.48 -3.80 -35.43
CA ALA A 271 4.09 -3.27 -36.65
C ALA A 271 5.16 -4.20 -37.27
N LEU A 272 5.52 -5.32 -36.58
CA LEU A 272 6.57 -6.20 -37.04
C LEU A 272 6.07 -7.22 -38.09
N PRO A 273 6.78 -7.41 -39.20
CA PRO A 273 6.45 -8.43 -40.20
C PRO A 273 6.49 -9.84 -39.59
N VAL A 274 5.58 -10.71 -40.08
CA VAL A 274 5.45 -12.11 -39.65
C VAL A 274 6.74 -12.93 -39.84
N ASP A 275 7.57 -12.57 -40.83
CA ASP A 275 8.85 -13.19 -41.14
C ASP A 275 9.93 -13.00 -40.05
N ARG A 276 9.73 -12.04 -39.14
CA ARG A 276 10.60 -11.84 -37.99
C ARG A 276 10.14 -12.60 -36.71
N ARG A 277 9.09 -13.40 -36.85
CA ARG A 277 8.62 -14.26 -35.76
C ARG A 277 9.36 -15.59 -35.77
N ARG A 278 9.97 -15.96 -34.66
CA ARG A 278 10.63 -17.26 -34.50
C ARG A 278 9.83 -18.13 -33.55
N THR A 279 9.76 -19.41 -33.83
CA THR A 279 9.19 -20.40 -32.90
C THR A 279 10.29 -20.98 -31.99
N ALA A 280 10.00 -21.18 -30.73
CA ALA A 280 10.96 -21.75 -29.77
C ALA A 280 11.49 -23.13 -30.23
N THR A 281 10.67 -23.92 -30.92
CA THR A 281 11.02 -25.22 -31.47
C THR A 281 12.07 -25.18 -32.56
N ALA A 282 12.05 -24.15 -33.43
CA ALA A 282 13.04 -23.98 -34.48
C ALA A 282 14.42 -23.62 -33.94
N LEU A 283 14.48 -23.18 -32.70
CA LEU A 283 15.69 -22.68 -32.05
C LEU A 283 16.37 -23.71 -31.14
N GLY A 284 15.69 -24.82 -30.76
CA GLY A 284 16.24 -25.86 -29.90
C GLY A 284 16.65 -25.40 -28.50
N ARG A 285 15.88 -24.47 -27.85
CA ARG A 285 16.38 -23.69 -26.72
C ARG A 285 15.45 -23.61 -25.55
N GLU A 286 16.08 -23.34 -24.43
CA GLU A 286 15.43 -23.17 -23.15
C GLU A 286 14.88 -21.76 -22.98
N LEU A 287 13.66 -21.65 -22.45
CA LEU A 287 13.01 -20.41 -22.12
C LEU A 287 13.02 -20.23 -20.61
N LEU A 288 13.64 -19.18 -20.14
CA LEU A 288 13.74 -18.88 -18.73
C LEU A 288 13.14 -17.51 -18.40
N MET A 289 12.43 -17.46 -17.29
CA MET A 289 12.05 -16.21 -16.64
C MET A 289 13.26 -15.70 -15.85
N LEU A 290 13.87 -14.64 -16.33
CA LEU A 290 15.08 -14.07 -15.75
C LEU A 290 14.93 -12.57 -15.49
N PRO A 291 15.61 -12.03 -14.43
CA PRO A 291 15.54 -10.60 -14.08
C PRO A 291 15.91 -9.65 -15.21
N GLU A 292 16.75 -10.07 -16.16
CA GLU A 292 17.17 -9.28 -17.32
C GLU A 292 16.03 -8.92 -18.28
N LEU A 293 14.88 -9.60 -18.18
CA LEU A 293 13.65 -9.21 -18.89
C LEU A 293 13.08 -7.89 -18.40
N LEU A 294 13.27 -7.61 -17.13
CA LEU A 294 12.67 -6.46 -16.50
C LEU A 294 13.32 -5.16 -16.96
N GLY A 295 12.52 -4.11 -17.07
CA GLY A 295 13.00 -2.75 -17.34
C GLY A 295 13.79 -2.15 -16.18
N VAL A 296 14.63 -2.94 -15.53
CA VAL A 296 15.51 -2.48 -14.45
C VAL A 296 16.93 -2.92 -14.74
N SER A 297 17.89 -2.00 -14.70
CA SER A 297 19.29 -2.30 -14.97
C SER A 297 20.23 -1.47 -14.13
N ALA A 298 21.42 -2.03 -13.91
CA ALA A 298 22.51 -1.45 -13.14
C ALA A 298 23.75 -1.31 -14.05
N PRO A 299 23.87 -0.25 -14.87
CA PRO A 299 25.00 -0.05 -15.75
C PRO A 299 26.35 0.04 -15.02
N ASP A 300 26.32 0.57 -13.82
CA ASP A 300 27.43 0.61 -12.89
C ASP A 300 26.92 0.54 -11.44
N PRO A 301 27.77 0.36 -10.43
CA PRO A 301 27.33 0.19 -9.04
C PRO A 301 26.48 1.32 -8.45
N TYR A 302 26.50 2.52 -9.04
CA TYR A 302 25.83 3.70 -8.50
C TYR A 302 24.87 4.37 -9.50
N THR A 303 24.59 3.71 -10.62
CA THR A 303 23.57 4.13 -11.58
C THR A 303 22.52 3.05 -11.70
N LEU A 304 21.28 3.40 -11.39
CA LEU A 304 20.11 2.54 -11.57
C LEU A 304 19.26 3.12 -12.68
N VAL A 305 18.87 2.31 -13.65
CA VAL A 305 17.94 2.70 -14.72
C VAL A 305 16.66 1.91 -14.56
N LEU A 306 15.54 2.62 -14.50
CA LEU A 306 14.19 2.06 -14.55
C LEU A 306 13.54 2.45 -15.86
N GLU A 307 13.08 1.47 -16.62
CA GLU A 307 12.23 1.65 -17.79
C GLU A 307 10.83 1.16 -17.46
N THR A 308 9.83 1.96 -17.78
CA THR A 308 8.43 1.68 -17.44
C THR A 308 7.64 1.23 -18.66
N GLU A 309 6.56 0.50 -18.44
CA GLU A 309 5.67 0.00 -19.49
C GLU A 309 5.04 1.14 -20.29
N GLY A 310 4.63 2.20 -19.60
CA GLY A 310 4.08 3.44 -20.14
C GLY A 310 4.68 4.67 -19.47
N PRO A 311 4.29 5.89 -19.88
CA PRO A 311 4.62 7.09 -19.13
C PRO A 311 4.22 6.95 -17.67
N THR A 312 5.13 7.21 -16.73
CA THR A 312 4.87 7.00 -15.30
C THR A 312 5.27 8.25 -14.50
N PRO A 313 4.46 9.31 -14.51
CA PRO A 313 4.76 10.55 -13.81
C PRO A 313 4.84 10.36 -12.29
N THR A 314 4.23 9.32 -11.76
CA THR A 314 4.20 8.96 -10.33
C THR A 314 5.35 8.04 -9.91
N LEU A 315 6.34 7.76 -10.77
CA LEU A 315 7.42 6.82 -10.43
C LEU A 315 8.21 7.26 -9.20
N LEU A 316 8.41 8.56 -9.01
CA LEU A 316 9.13 9.08 -7.84
C LEU A 316 8.36 8.81 -6.54
N ASP A 317 7.03 8.89 -6.56
CA ASP A 317 6.17 8.51 -5.44
C ASP A 317 6.28 7.01 -5.16
N LEU A 318 6.24 6.19 -6.19
CA LEU A 318 6.41 4.75 -6.07
C LEU A 318 7.78 4.37 -5.48
N THR A 319 8.85 5.10 -5.83
CA THR A 319 10.20 4.86 -5.28
C THR A 319 10.37 5.31 -3.83
N ALA A 320 9.46 6.13 -3.30
CA ALA A 320 9.38 6.46 -1.88
C ALA A 320 8.66 5.38 -1.06
N GLN A 321 7.84 4.55 -1.73
CA GLN A 321 7.05 3.51 -1.09
C GLN A 321 7.88 2.30 -0.66
N LYS A 322 7.31 1.52 0.25
CA LYS A 322 7.91 0.30 0.79
C LYS A 322 8.32 -0.71 -0.28
N ALA A 323 7.47 -0.92 -1.27
CA ALA A 323 7.61 -1.99 -2.25
C ALA A 323 8.85 -1.89 -3.14
N LEU A 324 9.37 -0.68 -3.36
CA LEU A 324 10.57 -0.44 -4.17
C LEU A 324 11.82 -0.15 -3.32
N ARG A 325 11.78 -0.39 -2.01
CA ARG A 325 12.96 -0.29 -1.14
C ARG A 325 13.88 -1.50 -1.33
N PRO A 326 15.20 -1.30 -1.31
CA PRO A 326 16.14 -2.40 -1.47
C PRO A 326 16.15 -3.31 -0.25
N VAL A 327 16.32 -4.61 -0.49
CA VAL A 327 16.49 -5.63 0.53
C VAL A 327 17.84 -6.35 0.37
N PRO A 328 18.50 -6.75 1.47
CA PRO A 328 19.86 -7.30 1.43
C PRO A 328 19.83 -8.74 0.90
N ARG A 329 20.24 -8.94 -0.35
CA ARG A 329 20.22 -10.24 -1.03
C ARG A 329 20.84 -11.36 -0.20
N GLN A 330 22.00 -11.12 0.41
CA GLN A 330 22.73 -12.13 1.18
C GLN A 330 21.94 -12.59 2.41
N ALA A 331 21.36 -11.65 3.18
CA ALA A 331 20.57 -11.98 4.36
C ALA A 331 19.29 -12.74 3.97
N VAL A 332 18.56 -12.26 2.93
CA VAL A 332 17.37 -12.92 2.40
C VAL A 332 17.68 -14.33 1.92
N SER A 333 18.77 -14.52 1.18
CA SER A 333 19.13 -15.83 0.62
C SER A 333 19.55 -16.81 1.68
N ARG A 334 20.27 -16.34 2.72
CA ARG A 334 20.78 -17.19 3.80
C ARG A 334 19.68 -17.57 4.80
N HIS A 335 18.71 -16.67 5.04
CA HIS A 335 17.64 -16.83 6.04
C HIS A 335 16.27 -16.46 5.47
N PRO A 336 15.73 -17.13 4.45
CA PRO A 336 14.61 -16.64 3.63
C PRO A 336 13.37 -16.20 4.42
N ARG A 337 13.02 -16.91 5.50
CA ARG A 337 11.87 -16.57 6.36
C ARG A 337 12.25 -15.85 7.66
N ARG A 338 13.53 -15.82 7.99
CA ARG A 338 14.02 -15.26 9.27
C ARG A 338 14.98 -14.10 9.09
N TRP A 339 15.22 -13.64 7.87
CA TRP A 339 16.15 -12.56 7.59
C TRP A 339 15.78 -11.24 8.27
N THR A 340 14.49 -11.05 8.60
CA THR A 340 13.99 -9.85 9.28
C THR A 340 14.07 -9.93 10.81
N PHE A 341 14.51 -11.05 11.38
CA PHE A 341 14.72 -11.16 12.82
C PHE A 341 16.00 -10.45 13.26
N PRO A 342 16.08 -9.95 14.50
CA PRO A 342 17.21 -9.16 14.98
C PRO A 342 18.58 -9.79 14.74
N GLU A 343 18.67 -11.14 14.77
CA GLU A 343 19.92 -11.88 14.60
C GLU A 343 20.42 -11.90 13.15
N HIS A 344 19.56 -11.58 12.18
CA HIS A 344 19.83 -11.76 10.74
C HIS A 344 19.56 -10.51 9.90
N ILE A 345 18.82 -9.56 10.46
CA ILE A 345 18.39 -8.39 9.71
C ILE A 345 19.55 -7.47 9.37
N VAL A 346 19.62 -7.10 8.11
CA VAL A 346 20.53 -6.10 7.58
C VAL A 346 19.71 -4.96 7.02
N THR A 347 19.93 -3.73 7.49
CA THR A 347 19.08 -2.57 7.22
C THR A 347 19.83 -1.49 6.45
N SER A 348 19.10 -0.63 5.74
CA SER A 348 19.65 0.52 5.00
C SER A 348 19.21 1.88 5.55
N GLY A 349 18.31 1.87 6.55
CA GLY A 349 17.67 3.06 7.08
C GLY A 349 18.39 3.69 8.28
N PRO A 350 17.78 4.74 8.87
CA PRO A 350 18.36 5.51 9.97
C PRO A 350 18.52 4.71 11.26
N PHE A 351 17.81 3.59 11.42
CA PHE A 351 17.89 2.75 12.60
C PHE A 351 18.15 1.29 12.26
N GLN A 352 18.65 0.55 13.26
CA GLN A 352 18.87 -0.90 13.25
C GLN A 352 18.00 -1.54 14.32
N LEU A 353 17.44 -2.70 14.00
CA LEU A 353 16.65 -3.50 14.94
C LEU A 353 17.58 -4.30 15.83
N THR A 354 17.53 -4.07 17.15
CA THR A 354 18.32 -4.79 18.14
C THR A 354 17.53 -5.84 18.88
N HIS A 355 16.27 -5.57 19.19
CA HIS A 355 15.37 -6.50 19.88
C HIS A 355 13.98 -6.45 19.29
N TRP A 356 13.39 -7.62 19.21
CA TRP A 356 11.97 -7.80 18.87
C TRP A 356 11.34 -8.78 19.85
N ARG A 357 10.58 -8.24 20.78
CA ARG A 357 9.75 -9.04 21.68
C ARG A 357 8.33 -9.04 21.14
N GLN A 358 7.93 -10.19 20.60
CA GLN A 358 6.61 -10.36 20.00
C GLN A 358 5.48 -9.95 20.96
N ARG A 359 4.50 -9.23 20.44
CA ARG A 359 3.34 -8.69 21.19
C ARG A 359 3.71 -7.73 22.32
N ASP A 360 4.91 -7.18 22.30
CA ASP A 360 5.36 -6.19 23.26
C ASP A 360 5.98 -4.98 22.56
N ARG A 361 7.20 -5.13 22.03
CA ARG A 361 7.89 -3.99 21.42
C ARG A 361 9.04 -4.36 20.50
N PHE A 362 9.42 -3.37 19.68
CA PHE A 362 10.66 -3.31 18.93
C PHE A 362 11.60 -2.30 19.59
N GLU A 363 12.89 -2.64 19.70
CA GLU A 363 13.93 -1.72 20.14
C GLU A 363 14.90 -1.46 18.99
N LEU A 364 15.00 -0.20 18.61
CA LEU A 364 15.82 0.26 17.52
C LEU A 364 16.93 1.18 18.06
N VAL A 365 18.11 1.08 17.46
CA VAL A 365 19.24 1.98 17.76
C VAL A 365 19.64 2.72 16.49
N ARG A 366 20.18 3.94 16.65
CA ARG A 366 20.65 4.74 15.53
C ARG A 366 21.74 3.99 14.75
N SER A 367 21.53 3.86 13.43
CA SER A 367 22.48 3.19 12.55
C SER A 367 23.82 3.90 12.52
N THR A 368 24.91 3.13 12.62
CA THR A 368 26.28 3.66 12.52
C THR A 368 26.72 3.83 11.08
N THR A 369 26.08 3.17 10.14
CA THR A 369 26.42 3.10 8.71
C THR A 369 25.50 3.92 7.82
N PHE A 370 24.43 4.49 8.38
CA PHE A 370 23.47 5.27 7.62
C PHE A 370 24.10 6.55 7.05
N TRP A 371 23.90 6.81 5.77
CA TRP A 371 24.51 7.96 5.07
C TRP A 371 24.14 9.31 5.69
N GLY A 372 22.89 9.48 6.14
CA GLY A 372 22.36 10.69 6.79
C GLY A 372 22.48 10.68 8.32
N ARG A 373 23.40 9.91 8.89
CA ARG A 373 23.53 9.73 10.34
C ARG A 373 23.64 11.04 11.12
N SER A 374 24.28 12.06 10.58
CA SER A 374 24.42 13.38 11.22
C SER A 374 23.09 14.12 11.39
N GLU A 375 22.09 13.79 10.60
CA GLU A 375 20.74 14.36 10.66
C GLU A 375 19.88 13.71 11.75
N VAL A 376 20.17 12.45 12.09
CA VAL A 376 19.42 11.66 13.06
C VAL A 376 19.79 12.09 14.49
N ARG A 377 18.83 12.70 15.19
CA ARG A 377 19.02 13.20 16.57
C ARG A 377 18.82 12.13 17.63
N LEU A 378 17.92 11.18 17.38
CA LEU A 378 17.58 10.11 18.29
C LEU A 378 18.68 9.04 18.30
N GLU A 379 18.98 8.49 19.46
CA GLU A 379 19.87 7.33 19.61
C GLU A 379 19.09 6.02 19.71
N ARG A 380 17.87 6.08 20.25
CA ARG A 380 17.00 4.93 20.46
C ARG A 380 15.56 5.24 20.09
N VAL A 381 14.89 4.23 19.55
CA VAL A 381 13.44 4.26 19.32
C VAL A 381 12.85 2.97 19.88
N THR A 382 11.84 3.09 20.72
CA THR A 382 11.03 1.95 21.15
C THR A 382 9.66 2.06 20.51
N ILE A 383 9.24 1.01 19.78
CA ILE A 383 7.94 0.93 19.14
C ILE A 383 7.13 -0.15 19.87
N TYR A 384 6.10 0.26 20.60
CA TYR A 384 5.22 -0.65 21.34
C TYR A 384 4.13 -1.24 20.44
N SER A 385 3.93 -2.55 20.50
CA SER A 385 2.90 -3.29 19.75
C SER A 385 1.60 -3.37 20.55
N LEU A 386 0.77 -2.32 20.51
CA LEU A 386 -0.46 -2.20 21.31
C LEU A 386 -1.70 -2.24 20.42
N GLY A 387 -2.31 -3.43 20.28
CA GLY A 387 -3.51 -3.63 19.47
C GLY A 387 -4.79 -3.03 20.05
N ASP A 388 -4.82 -2.72 21.35
CA ASP A 388 -5.96 -2.08 22.03
C ASP A 388 -5.74 -0.57 22.11
N GLN A 389 -6.68 0.21 21.56
CA GLN A 389 -6.61 1.67 21.57
C GLN A 389 -6.63 2.26 22.98
N SER A 390 -7.37 1.63 23.91
CA SER A 390 -7.45 2.11 25.30
C SER A 390 -6.15 1.86 26.06
N ALA A 391 -5.48 0.73 25.79
CA ALA A 391 -4.16 0.45 26.34
C ALA A 391 -3.11 1.44 25.82
N SER A 392 -3.13 1.74 24.50
CA SER A 392 -2.24 2.72 23.88
C SER A 392 -2.44 4.11 24.47
N ALA A 393 -3.69 4.59 24.51
CA ALA A 393 -4.01 5.89 25.06
C ALA A 393 -3.73 5.99 26.57
N SER A 394 -3.91 4.90 27.32
CA SER A 394 -3.55 4.82 28.74
C SER A 394 -2.05 4.89 28.97
N LEU A 395 -1.26 4.18 28.14
CA LEU A 395 0.20 4.25 28.21
C LEU A 395 0.70 5.66 27.88
N TYR A 396 0.11 6.31 26.85
CA TYR A 396 0.42 7.70 26.54
C TYR A 396 0.03 8.60 27.72
N HIS A 397 -1.19 8.47 28.26
CA HIS A 397 -1.67 9.28 29.39
C HIS A 397 -0.74 9.22 30.61
N GLN A 398 -0.18 8.04 30.90
CA GLN A 398 0.78 7.81 31.98
C GLN A 398 2.20 8.30 31.67
N GLY A 399 2.47 8.81 30.47
CA GLY A 399 3.82 9.22 30.05
C GLY A 399 4.72 8.08 29.61
N GLY A 400 4.16 6.90 29.31
CA GLY A 400 4.90 5.73 28.86
C GLY A 400 5.30 5.76 27.39
N CYS A 401 4.58 6.50 26.55
CA CYS A 401 5.00 6.80 25.16
C CYS A 401 4.89 8.30 24.83
N ASP A 402 5.63 8.70 23.80
CA ASP A 402 5.81 10.10 23.41
C ASP A 402 4.87 10.48 22.26
N ALA A 403 4.43 9.49 21.49
CA ALA A 403 3.41 9.66 20.46
C ALA A 403 2.61 8.38 20.24
N THR A 404 1.39 8.53 19.71
CA THR A 404 0.60 7.43 19.14
C THR A 404 0.66 7.48 17.61
N VAL A 405 0.52 6.32 16.94
CA VAL A 405 0.27 6.28 15.50
C VAL A 405 -1.16 6.71 15.18
N ALA A 406 -1.44 6.96 13.91
CA ALA A 406 -2.76 7.32 13.43
C ALA A 406 -3.85 6.37 13.95
N ASN A 407 -4.95 6.96 14.40
CA ASN A 407 -6.16 6.22 14.83
C ASN A 407 -5.95 5.22 15.99
N ASN A 408 -4.89 5.37 16.75
CA ASN A 408 -4.65 4.57 17.96
C ASN A 408 -5.14 5.28 19.24
N VAL A 409 -6.29 5.97 19.12
CA VAL A 409 -6.99 6.68 20.19
C VAL A 409 -8.46 6.24 20.17
N PRO A 410 -9.06 5.89 21.34
CA PRO A 410 -10.47 5.49 21.39
C PRO A 410 -11.41 6.56 20.83
N ALA A 411 -12.33 6.17 19.95
CA ALA A 411 -13.28 7.10 19.32
C ALA A 411 -14.13 7.88 20.33
N ALA A 412 -14.48 7.24 21.45
CA ALA A 412 -15.25 7.89 22.53
C ALA A 412 -14.52 9.09 23.17
N TRP A 413 -13.20 9.18 23.04
CA TRP A 413 -12.40 10.26 23.63
C TRP A 413 -12.18 11.43 22.66
N LEU A 414 -12.35 11.21 21.36
CA LEU A 414 -12.05 12.21 20.35
C LEU A 414 -12.77 13.56 20.53
N PRO A 415 -14.08 13.60 20.84
CA PRO A 415 -14.76 14.88 21.09
C PRO A 415 -14.20 15.67 22.27
N ALA A 416 -13.84 14.97 23.34
CA ALA A 416 -13.26 15.62 24.52
C ALA A 416 -11.82 16.11 24.25
N LEU A 417 -11.02 15.34 23.52
CA LEU A 417 -9.68 15.76 23.10
C LEU A 417 -9.72 16.96 22.15
N ALA A 418 -10.75 17.01 21.30
CA ALA A 418 -10.99 18.12 20.36
C ALA A 418 -11.60 19.37 21.02
N GLY A 419 -12.05 19.28 22.30
CA GLY A 419 -12.76 20.37 23.00
C GLY A 419 -14.23 20.52 22.61
N GLU A 420 -14.79 19.54 21.90
CA GLU A 420 -16.18 19.59 21.39
C GLU A 420 -17.24 19.31 22.46
N THR A 421 -16.84 18.87 23.64
CA THR A 421 -17.73 18.59 24.81
C THR A 421 -17.76 19.71 25.84
N GLY A 422 -17.34 20.94 25.48
CA GLY A 422 -17.36 22.11 26.36
C GLY A 422 -16.07 22.39 27.12
N GLY A 423 -15.00 21.60 26.86
CA GLY A 423 -13.65 21.82 27.39
C GLY A 423 -12.72 22.51 26.38
N THR A 424 -11.48 22.75 26.79
CA THR A 424 -10.42 23.19 25.87
C THR A 424 -9.87 22.03 25.07
N ARG A 425 -9.59 22.26 23.77
CA ARG A 425 -8.86 21.30 22.94
C ARG A 425 -7.50 20.99 23.58
N ARG A 426 -7.15 19.72 23.65
CA ARG A 426 -5.83 19.29 24.13
C ARG A 426 -4.77 19.70 23.12
N ARG A 427 -3.68 20.31 23.58
CA ARG A 427 -2.60 20.82 22.73
C ARG A 427 -1.77 19.70 22.09
N ASP A 428 -1.74 18.53 22.69
CA ASP A 428 -1.06 17.33 22.21
C ASP A 428 -1.95 16.43 21.34
N TYR A 429 -3.18 16.87 21.04
CA TYR A 429 -4.07 16.18 20.11
C TYR A 429 -4.08 16.83 18.74
N THR A 430 -3.79 16.03 17.72
CA THR A 430 -3.84 16.44 16.31
C THR A 430 -4.86 15.59 15.55
N ARG A 431 -5.72 16.28 14.79
CA ARG A 431 -6.64 15.68 13.83
C ARG A 431 -6.31 16.21 12.45
N ALA A 432 -6.12 15.32 11.47
CA ALA A 432 -5.80 15.67 10.10
C ALA A 432 -6.58 14.77 9.12
N PRO A 433 -6.77 15.20 7.87
CA PRO A 433 -7.25 14.32 6.81
C PRO A 433 -6.29 13.15 6.60
N PHE A 434 -6.84 12.03 6.10
CA PHE A 434 -6.07 10.87 5.69
C PHE A 434 -6.36 10.55 4.24
N LEU A 435 -5.37 10.09 3.49
CA LEU A 435 -5.53 9.69 2.09
C LEU A 435 -6.34 8.41 1.99
N GLY A 436 -7.61 8.48 2.33
CA GLY A 436 -8.48 7.32 2.33
C GLY A 436 -9.95 7.73 2.29
N ILE A 437 -10.75 6.90 1.66
CA ILE A 437 -12.17 7.10 1.47
C ILE A 437 -12.95 5.88 1.97
N TYR A 438 -14.00 6.12 2.72
CA TYR A 438 -15.00 5.13 3.09
C TYR A 438 -16.16 5.21 2.11
N TYR A 439 -16.55 4.09 1.55
CA TYR A 439 -17.65 4.01 0.59
C TYR A 439 -18.41 2.69 0.71
N TYR A 440 -19.60 2.64 0.15
CA TYR A 440 -20.27 1.39 -0.15
C TYR A 440 -19.93 0.96 -1.57
N ILE A 441 -19.61 -0.32 -1.75
CA ILE A 441 -19.57 -1.00 -3.05
C ILE A 441 -20.97 -1.52 -3.37
N VAL A 442 -21.37 -1.40 -4.62
CA VAL A 442 -22.64 -1.95 -5.12
C VAL A 442 -22.34 -3.01 -6.18
N ASN A 443 -22.84 -4.21 -6.01
CA ASN A 443 -22.64 -5.28 -6.97
C ASN A 443 -23.50 -5.02 -8.21
N THR A 444 -22.84 -4.69 -9.33
CA THR A 444 -23.53 -4.32 -10.57
C THR A 444 -24.20 -5.49 -11.31
N GLU A 445 -23.82 -6.73 -10.99
CA GLU A 445 -24.51 -7.93 -11.52
C GLU A 445 -25.82 -8.19 -10.76
N ARG A 446 -25.85 -7.96 -9.44
CA ARG A 446 -27.02 -8.16 -8.60
C ARG A 446 -27.99 -6.96 -8.65
N LEU A 447 -27.46 -5.76 -8.75
CA LEU A 447 -28.19 -4.51 -8.91
C LEU A 447 -27.78 -3.83 -10.25
N PRO A 448 -28.16 -4.43 -11.41
CA PRO A 448 -27.68 -3.98 -12.71
C PRO A 448 -28.22 -2.60 -13.14
N ASN A 449 -29.36 -2.18 -12.59
CA ASN A 449 -30.00 -0.94 -12.97
C ASN A 449 -29.29 0.27 -12.37
N ALA A 450 -28.76 1.17 -13.22
CA ALA A 450 -28.01 2.35 -12.79
C ALA A 450 -28.91 3.39 -12.08
N HIS A 451 -30.18 3.52 -12.46
CA HIS A 451 -31.14 4.40 -11.79
C HIS A 451 -31.36 3.98 -10.33
N LEU A 452 -31.46 2.68 -10.06
CA LEU A 452 -31.57 2.17 -8.68
C LEU A 452 -30.31 2.52 -7.87
N ARG A 453 -29.12 2.32 -8.44
CA ARG A 453 -27.86 2.64 -7.74
C ARG A 453 -27.71 4.14 -7.47
N ARG A 454 -28.10 5.00 -8.43
CA ARG A 454 -28.12 6.46 -8.23
C ARG A 454 -29.14 6.88 -7.19
N ALA A 455 -30.34 6.27 -7.19
CA ALA A 455 -31.36 6.51 -6.15
C ALA A 455 -30.82 6.23 -4.75
N LEU A 456 -30.10 5.10 -4.57
CA LEU A 456 -29.44 4.76 -3.29
C LEU A 456 -28.40 5.81 -2.90
N ALA A 457 -27.64 6.34 -3.85
CA ALA A 457 -26.60 7.32 -3.58
C ALA A 457 -27.16 8.71 -3.22
N HIS A 458 -28.21 9.18 -3.95
CA HIS A 458 -28.87 10.46 -3.70
C HIS A 458 -29.68 10.48 -2.40
N ALA A 459 -30.07 9.34 -1.86
CA ALA A 459 -30.86 9.24 -0.65
C ALA A 459 -30.06 9.37 0.66
N LEU A 460 -28.73 9.51 0.60
CA LEU A 460 -27.86 9.52 1.79
C LEU A 460 -27.40 10.94 2.16
N ASP A 461 -27.85 11.46 3.29
CA ASP A 461 -27.36 12.74 3.84
C ASP A 461 -26.06 12.55 4.62
N ARG A 462 -24.96 12.66 3.90
CA ARG A 462 -23.61 12.45 4.46
C ARG A 462 -23.22 13.50 5.49
N SER A 463 -23.93 14.66 5.54
CA SER A 463 -23.65 15.73 6.52
C SER A 463 -23.90 15.28 7.97
N GLU A 464 -24.68 14.21 8.18
CA GLU A 464 -24.95 13.64 9.49
C GLU A 464 -23.78 12.77 10.02
N LEU A 465 -22.92 12.24 9.12
CA LEU A 465 -21.85 11.30 9.48
C LEU A 465 -20.82 11.84 10.51
N PRO A 466 -20.36 13.10 10.46
CA PRO A 466 -19.46 13.63 11.48
C PRO A 466 -20.04 13.58 12.90
N ALA A 467 -21.33 13.87 13.04
CA ALA A 467 -22.02 13.80 14.34
C ALA A 467 -22.21 12.35 14.82
N LEU A 468 -22.50 11.44 13.88
CA LEU A 468 -22.64 10.01 14.16
C LEU A 468 -21.29 9.37 14.58
N LEU A 469 -20.21 9.69 13.87
CA LEU A 469 -18.91 9.03 14.02
C LEU A 469 -18.00 9.72 15.05
N LYS A 470 -18.23 11.00 15.32
CA LYS A 470 -17.50 11.80 16.33
C LYS A 470 -15.98 11.92 16.11
N GLY A 471 -15.48 11.51 14.97
CA GLY A 471 -14.06 11.56 14.61
C GLY A 471 -13.70 12.73 13.66
N GLY A 472 -14.66 13.62 13.36
CA GLY A 472 -14.45 14.74 12.44
C GLY A 472 -14.19 14.29 11.00
N GLN A 473 -14.74 13.16 10.60
CA GLN A 473 -14.71 12.68 9.23
C GLN A 473 -15.30 13.73 8.29
N LEU A 474 -14.74 13.81 7.09
CA LEU A 474 -15.15 14.80 6.10
C LEU A 474 -16.16 14.14 5.12
N PRO A 475 -17.44 14.52 5.13
CA PRO A 475 -18.42 14.01 4.18
C PRO A 475 -17.94 14.16 2.74
N SER A 476 -18.11 13.12 1.92
CA SER A 476 -17.64 13.15 0.53
C SER A 476 -18.60 12.44 -0.40
N VAL A 477 -18.79 13.03 -1.58
CA VAL A 477 -19.42 12.44 -2.75
C VAL A 477 -18.39 12.07 -3.83
N GLN A 478 -17.11 12.30 -3.54
CA GLN A 478 -15.97 12.05 -4.42
C GLN A 478 -15.25 10.78 -4.00
N LEU A 479 -14.69 10.05 -4.94
CA LEU A 479 -13.93 8.84 -4.67
C LEU A 479 -12.51 9.17 -4.18
N THR A 480 -11.86 10.13 -4.81
CA THR A 480 -10.48 10.49 -4.47
C THR A 480 -10.45 11.47 -3.31
N PRO A 481 -9.83 11.13 -2.16
CA PRO A 481 -9.66 12.07 -1.06
C PRO A 481 -8.67 13.17 -1.44
N GLY A 482 -8.89 14.36 -0.93
CA GLY A 482 -8.13 15.52 -1.34
C GLY A 482 -7.34 16.23 -0.26
N THR A 483 -6.41 17.08 -0.70
CA THR A 483 -5.65 17.99 0.16
C THR A 483 -6.53 19.18 0.54
N PRO A 484 -6.60 19.58 1.81
CA PRO A 484 -7.32 20.78 2.22
C PRO A 484 -6.84 22.02 1.46
N ALA A 485 -7.78 22.90 1.02
CA ALA A 485 -7.46 24.13 0.28
C ALA A 485 -6.43 25.02 1.00
N ALA A 486 -6.43 25.01 2.33
CA ALA A 486 -5.46 25.74 3.15
C ALA A 486 -4.01 25.27 2.96
N ALA A 487 -3.81 24.05 2.46
CA ALA A 487 -2.47 23.49 2.20
C ALA A 487 -1.95 23.85 0.80
N LEU A 488 -2.77 24.45 -0.07
CA LEU A 488 -2.37 24.86 -1.42
C LEU A 488 -1.67 26.22 -1.40
N THR A 489 -0.54 26.31 -2.09
CA THR A 489 0.09 27.62 -2.34
C THR A 489 -0.71 28.42 -3.37
N ALA A 490 -0.53 29.75 -3.39
CA ALA A 490 -1.13 30.60 -4.42
C ALA A 490 -0.67 30.21 -5.83
N ALA A 491 0.59 29.75 -5.97
CA ALA A 491 1.15 29.25 -7.22
C ALA A 491 0.46 27.95 -7.69
N ASP A 492 0.17 27.01 -6.78
CA ASP A 492 -0.53 25.78 -7.10
C ASP A 492 -1.95 26.07 -7.58
N ARG A 493 -2.67 26.99 -6.92
CA ARG A 493 -4.00 27.44 -7.33
C ARG A 493 -4.00 28.11 -8.71
N ALA A 494 -3.06 29.02 -8.95
CA ALA A 494 -2.93 29.69 -10.24
C ALA A 494 -2.60 28.71 -11.37
N LEU A 495 -1.72 27.74 -11.11
CA LEU A 495 -1.35 26.69 -12.09
C LEU A 495 -2.55 25.84 -12.50
N CYS A 496 -3.49 25.63 -11.59
CA CYS A 496 -4.69 24.83 -11.80
C CYS A 496 -5.86 25.62 -12.41
N GLY A 497 -5.75 26.94 -12.54
CA GLY A 497 -6.85 27.80 -12.97
C GLY A 497 -8.02 27.80 -11.99
N LEU A 498 -7.74 27.66 -10.70
CA LEU A 498 -8.74 27.51 -9.65
C LEU A 498 -9.11 28.87 -9.06
N ALA A 499 -10.41 29.13 -8.90
CA ALA A 499 -10.88 30.29 -8.15
C ALA A 499 -10.54 30.18 -6.66
N GLU A 500 -10.09 31.24 -6.01
CA GLU A 500 -9.61 31.24 -4.62
C GLU A 500 -10.66 30.78 -3.59
N ASP A 501 -11.95 30.89 -3.93
CA ASP A 501 -13.11 30.66 -3.06
C ASP A 501 -13.89 29.37 -3.35
N SER A 502 -13.42 28.53 -4.25
CA SER A 502 -14.14 27.31 -4.61
C SER A 502 -14.02 26.22 -3.53
N PRO A 503 -15.12 25.80 -2.90
CA PRO A 503 -15.11 24.74 -1.88
C PRO A 503 -14.70 23.36 -2.43
N LEU A 504 -14.82 23.13 -3.75
CA LEU A 504 -14.37 21.89 -4.40
C LEU A 504 -12.84 21.79 -4.46
N HIS A 505 -12.14 22.90 -4.38
CA HIS A 505 -10.69 22.95 -4.40
C HIS A 505 -10.03 22.53 -3.09
N ALA A 506 -10.84 22.44 -2.04
CA ALA A 506 -10.39 22.00 -0.74
C ALA A 506 -9.94 20.53 -0.70
N LEU A 507 -10.24 19.75 -1.70
CA LEU A 507 -10.21 18.31 -1.51
C LEU A 507 -9.17 17.52 -2.31
N VAL A 508 -8.60 18.00 -3.43
CA VAL A 508 -7.63 17.18 -4.18
C VAL A 508 -6.63 17.99 -4.96
N VAL A 509 -5.89 18.84 -4.32
CA VAL A 509 -4.71 19.29 -5.03
C VAL A 509 -3.52 19.05 -4.13
N GLU A 510 -2.94 17.93 -4.31
CA GLU A 510 -1.54 17.81 -4.09
C GLU A 510 -0.84 18.82 -4.98
N ALA A 511 0.18 19.44 -4.44
CA ALA A 511 0.94 20.45 -5.15
C ALA A 511 1.28 20.03 -6.60
N GLY A 512 0.66 20.70 -7.53
CA GLY A 512 0.87 20.51 -8.96
C GLY A 512 0.01 19.46 -9.65
N LEU A 513 -0.97 18.80 -9.02
CA LEU A 513 -1.79 17.80 -9.70
C LEU A 513 -2.99 18.35 -10.47
N CYS A 514 -3.50 19.51 -10.16
CA CYS A 514 -4.62 20.14 -10.88
C CYS A 514 -5.80 19.21 -11.19
N TYR A 515 -6.05 18.24 -10.30
CA TYR A 515 -7.15 17.32 -10.44
C TYR A 515 -8.35 17.82 -9.66
N VAL A 516 -9.45 18.03 -10.35
CA VAL A 516 -10.75 18.31 -9.75
C VAL A 516 -11.60 17.07 -9.90
N PRO A 517 -11.82 16.29 -8.83
CA PRO A 517 -12.63 15.10 -8.93
C PRO A 517 -14.05 15.45 -9.31
N ALA A 518 -14.66 14.61 -10.13
CA ALA A 518 -16.07 14.73 -10.43
C ALA A 518 -16.91 14.56 -9.16
N PRO A 519 -17.93 15.39 -8.95
CA PRO A 519 -18.88 15.11 -7.89
C PRO A 519 -19.72 13.89 -8.26
N GLY A 520 -19.80 12.94 -7.35
CA GLY A 520 -20.80 11.86 -7.41
C GLY A 520 -22.20 12.36 -7.00
N PRO A 521 -23.19 11.48 -6.94
CA PRO A 521 -24.56 11.81 -6.52
C PRO A 521 -24.58 12.40 -5.11
N ALA A 522 -24.88 13.70 -5.00
CA ALA A 522 -25.07 14.40 -3.73
C ALA A 522 -26.45 14.04 -3.13
N PHE A 523 -26.63 14.37 -1.83
CA PHE A 523 -27.92 14.19 -1.18
C PHE A 523 -28.98 15.06 -1.85
N ASP A 524 -29.99 14.42 -2.43
CA ASP A 524 -31.15 15.01 -3.05
C ASP A 524 -32.32 14.01 -3.02
N PRO A 525 -33.19 14.09 -2.00
CA PRO A 525 -34.31 13.16 -1.85
C PRO A 525 -35.30 13.17 -3.01
N LEU A 526 -35.48 14.31 -3.67
CA LEU A 526 -36.37 14.40 -4.83
C LEU A 526 -35.76 13.69 -6.03
N ARG A 527 -34.49 13.93 -6.30
CA ARG A 527 -33.76 13.21 -7.35
C ARG A 527 -33.68 11.72 -7.07
N ALA A 528 -33.49 11.32 -5.80
CA ALA A 528 -33.52 9.93 -5.40
C ALA A 528 -34.84 9.22 -5.74
N GLN A 529 -35.96 9.92 -5.53
CA GLN A 529 -37.32 9.38 -5.88
C GLN A 529 -37.53 9.34 -7.39
N GLU A 530 -37.08 10.31 -8.17
CA GLU A 530 -37.11 10.31 -9.63
C GLU A 530 -36.34 9.11 -10.18
N GLU A 531 -35.11 8.92 -9.74
CA GLU A 531 -34.25 7.80 -10.14
C GLU A 531 -34.90 6.45 -9.74
N LEU A 532 -35.49 6.37 -8.55
CA LEU A 532 -36.21 5.18 -8.12
C LEU A 532 -37.43 4.86 -8.98
N ALA A 533 -38.16 5.89 -9.40
CA ALA A 533 -39.33 5.73 -10.29
C ALA A 533 -38.91 5.20 -11.66
N LEU A 534 -37.82 5.72 -12.23
CA LEU A 534 -37.20 5.21 -13.45
C LEU A 534 -36.78 3.75 -13.30
N ALA A 535 -36.10 3.42 -12.21
CA ALA A 535 -35.68 2.05 -11.93
C ALA A 535 -36.88 1.09 -11.83
N ARG A 536 -37.97 1.51 -11.18
CA ARG A 536 -39.20 0.70 -11.10
C ARG A 536 -39.87 0.51 -12.46
N ALA A 537 -39.87 1.56 -13.28
CA ALA A 537 -40.46 1.48 -14.64
C ALA A 537 -39.65 0.52 -15.54
N GLU A 538 -38.33 0.55 -15.45
CA GLU A 538 -37.44 -0.32 -16.25
C GLU A 538 -37.41 -1.77 -15.76
N LEU A 539 -37.40 -2.00 -14.47
CA LEU A 539 -37.28 -3.33 -13.88
C LEU A 539 -38.63 -4.06 -13.76
N GLY A 540 -39.76 -3.34 -13.62
CA GLY A 540 -41.05 -3.91 -13.45
C GLY A 540 -41.12 -4.93 -12.30
N GLU A 541 -41.51 -6.17 -12.58
CA GLU A 541 -41.57 -7.26 -11.61
C GLU A 541 -40.18 -7.71 -11.07
N LYS A 542 -39.10 -7.35 -11.77
CA LYS A 542 -37.74 -7.66 -11.34
C LYS A 542 -37.19 -6.62 -10.35
N PHE A 543 -37.98 -5.61 -10.01
CA PHE A 543 -37.53 -4.62 -9.00
C PHE A 543 -37.35 -5.32 -7.65
N PRO A 544 -36.16 -5.13 -6.99
CA PRO A 544 -35.88 -5.84 -5.75
C PRO A 544 -36.79 -5.36 -4.63
N THR A 545 -37.46 -6.30 -3.95
CA THR A 545 -38.28 -6.01 -2.78
C THR A 545 -37.47 -5.70 -1.53
N ARG A 546 -36.24 -6.17 -1.50
CA ARG A 546 -35.23 -5.97 -0.41
C ARG A 546 -33.85 -5.79 -0.98
N ILE A 547 -33.02 -5.04 -0.27
CA ILE A 547 -31.59 -4.85 -0.55
C ILE A 547 -30.77 -5.28 0.66
N GLY A 548 -29.80 -6.17 0.45
CA GLY A 548 -28.89 -6.63 1.49
C GLY A 548 -27.69 -5.68 1.63
N VAL A 549 -27.44 -5.21 2.85
CA VAL A 549 -26.22 -4.45 3.18
C VAL A 549 -25.30 -5.28 4.04
N LYS A 550 -24.13 -5.59 3.53
CA LYS A 550 -23.14 -6.44 4.17
C LYS A 550 -21.97 -5.61 4.72
N PHE A 551 -21.56 -5.87 5.96
CA PHE A 551 -20.43 -5.20 6.59
C PHE A 551 -19.65 -6.13 7.52
N ASN A 552 -18.40 -5.79 7.83
CA ASN A 552 -17.59 -6.58 8.75
C ASN A 552 -17.77 -6.15 10.21
N THR A 553 -17.69 -7.13 11.11
CA THR A 553 -17.58 -6.93 12.55
C THR A 553 -16.17 -6.52 12.96
N GLY A 554 -15.97 -6.21 14.25
CA GLY A 554 -14.68 -5.81 14.82
C GLY A 554 -14.45 -4.29 14.89
N VAL A 555 -15.25 -3.50 14.15
CA VAL A 555 -15.23 -2.04 14.20
C VAL A 555 -16.69 -1.55 14.33
N GLU A 556 -17.02 -0.98 15.48
CA GLU A 556 -18.40 -0.67 15.86
C GLU A 556 -19.08 0.34 14.92
N TYR A 557 -18.36 1.33 14.44
CA TYR A 557 -18.93 2.36 13.59
C TYR A 557 -19.42 1.82 12.24
N HIS A 558 -18.95 0.65 11.76
CA HIS A 558 -19.49 0.03 10.52
C HIS A 558 -20.96 -0.32 10.68
N LYS A 559 -21.34 -0.82 11.85
CA LYS A 559 -22.74 -1.09 12.18
C LYS A 559 -23.56 0.20 12.22
N HIS A 560 -23.08 1.23 12.90
CA HIS A 560 -23.78 2.51 13.00
C HIS A 560 -23.98 3.16 11.62
N ILE A 561 -22.99 3.09 10.70
CA ILE A 561 -23.14 3.58 9.33
C ILE A 561 -24.18 2.74 8.57
N ALA A 562 -24.20 1.43 8.76
CA ALA A 562 -25.16 0.56 8.09
C ALA A 562 -26.60 0.82 8.58
N GLU A 563 -26.81 0.99 9.87
CA GLU A 563 -28.10 1.35 10.48
C GLU A 563 -28.56 2.74 10.02
N TRP A 564 -27.66 3.72 9.96
CA TRP A 564 -27.94 5.05 9.43
C TRP A 564 -28.36 4.97 7.95
N ALA A 565 -27.61 4.27 7.11
CA ALA A 565 -27.95 4.14 5.69
C ALA A 565 -29.29 3.40 5.48
N GLN A 566 -29.56 2.35 6.27
CA GLN A 566 -30.85 1.64 6.26
C GLN A 566 -32.00 2.60 6.56
N GLU A 567 -31.83 3.48 7.56
CA GLU A 567 -32.84 4.47 7.93
C GLU A 567 -33.06 5.50 6.82
N GLN A 568 -31.98 6.05 6.22
CA GLN A 568 -32.05 7.00 5.11
C GLN A 568 -32.79 6.39 3.91
N TRP A 569 -32.45 5.17 3.50
CA TRP A 569 -33.12 4.49 2.38
C TRP A 569 -34.57 4.15 2.68
N ARG A 570 -34.89 3.79 3.92
CA ARG A 570 -36.28 3.59 4.33
C ARG A 570 -37.07 4.90 4.27
N ASN A 571 -36.54 5.98 4.78
CA ASN A 571 -37.22 7.25 4.90
C ASN A 571 -37.39 7.96 3.54
N HIS A 572 -36.38 7.93 2.68
CA HIS A 572 -36.39 8.66 1.42
C HIS A 572 -36.89 7.83 0.23
N LEU A 573 -36.70 6.50 0.26
CA LEU A 573 -37.04 5.63 -0.87
C LEU A 573 -38.12 4.59 -0.54
N GLY A 574 -38.48 4.40 0.72
CA GLY A 574 -39.39 3.35 1.15
C GLY A 574 -38.85 1.94 0.91
N LEU A 575 -37.54 1.76 0.80
CA LEU A 575 -36.92 0.46 0.55
C LEU A 575 -36.74 -0.33 1.83
N ALA A 576 -36.99 -1.65 1.75
CA ALA A 576 -36.62 -2.58 2.80
C ALA A 576 -35.15 -2.97 2.66
N VAL A 577 -34.38 -2.80 3.74
CA VAL A 577 -32.95 -3.09 3.77
C VAL A 577 -32.64 -4.07 4.88
N ASP A 578 -31.93 -5.15 4.55
CA ASP A 578 -31.47 -6.13 5.52
C ASP A 578 -29.97 -5.92 5.81
N LEU A 579 -29.61 -5.92 7.10
CA LEU A 579 -28.24 -5.74 7.53
C LEU A 579 -27.60 -7.09 7.88
N GLU A 580 -26.45 -7.38 7.30
CA GLU A 580 -25.72 -8.61 7.54
C GLU A 580 -24.29 -8.31 8.00
N ALA A 581 -23.97 -8.68 9.24
CA ALA A 581 -22.65 -8.54 9.83
C ALA A 581 -21.85 -9.85 9.72
N GLN A 582 -20.62 -9.78 9.24
CA GLN A 582 -19.74 -10.94 9.10
C GLN A 582 -18.36 -10.67 9.72
N GLU A 583 -17.66 -11.74 10.15
CA GLU A 583 -16.25 -11.66 10.52
C GLU A 583 -15.42 -11.24 9.30
N TRP A 584 -14.33 -10.48 9.53
CA TRP A 584 -13.54 -9.85 8.48
C TRP A 584 -13.11 -10.78 7.33
N LYS A 585 -12.55 -11.94 7.66
CA LYS A 585 -12.07 -12.89 6.62
C LYS A 585 -13.22 -13.49 5.82
N THR A 586 -14.35 -13.77 6.47
CA THR A 586 -15.58 -14.25 5.83
C THR A 586 -16.17 -13.18 4.93
N TYR A 587 -16.21 -11.94 5.43
CA TYR A 587 -16.65 -10.77 4.69
C TYR A 587 -15.83 -10.54 3.41
N LEU A 588 -14.49 -10.59 3.51
CA LEU A 588 -13.63 -10.46 2.33
C LEU A 588 -13.90 -11.54 1.28
N LYS A 589 -14.06 -12.80 1.71
CA LYS A 589 -14.40 -13.90 0.79
C LYS A 589 -15.74 -13.66 0.10
N ALA A 590 -16.75 -13.23 0.84
CA ALA A 590 -18.08 -12.92 0.30
C ALA A 590 -18.01 -11.76 -0.73
N THR A 591 -17.21 -10.70 -0.47
CA THR A 591 -17.05 -9.60 -1.43
C THR A 591 -16.33 -10.05 -2.71
N VAL A 592 -15.29 -10.90 -2.60
CA VAL A 592 -14.61 -11.49 -3.75
C VAL A 592 -15.56 -12.37 -4.56
N ALA A 593 -16.39 -13.17 -3.90
CA ALA A 593 -17.37 -14.05 -4.55
C ALA A 593 -18.57 -13.29 -5.15
N GLY A 594 -18.76 -11.99 -4.82
CA GLY A 594 -19.92 -11.21 -5.27
C GLY A 594 -21.21 -11.53 -4.49
N GLU A 595 -21.10 -12.08 -3.28
CA GLU A 595 -22.23 -12.49 -2.46
C GLU A 595 -22.80 -11.34 -1.61
N TYR A 596 -23.09 -10.21 -2.22
CA TYR A 596 -23.67 -9.02 -1.58
C TYR A 596 -24.39 -8.15 -2.62
N ASP A 597 -25.38 -7.36 -2.20
CA ASP A 597 -26.00 -6.32 -3.01
C ASP A 597 -25.27 -4.99 -2.82
N VAL A 598 -25.16 -4.56 -1.57
CA VAL A 598 -24.35 -3.42 -1.12
C VAL A 598 -23.37 -3.90 -0.05
N GLY A 599 -22.12 -3.53 -0.16
CA GLY A 599 -21.08 -3.92 0.78
C GLY A 599 -20.30 -2.71 1.30
N ARG A 600 -19.87 -2.74 2.56
CA ARG A 600 -18.98 -1.75 3.11
C ARG A 600 -17.59 -1.91 2.52
N PHE A 601 -16.96 -0.83 2.09
CA PHE A 601 -15.56 -0.87 1.69
C PHE A 601 -14.84 0.42 2.04
N GLY A 602 -13.56 0.48 1.76
CA GLY A 602 -12.74 1.68 1.88
C GLY A 602 -11.41 1.45 1.22
N ASN A 603 -10.84 2.49 0.66
CA ASN A 603 -9.53 2.50 0.06
C ASN A 603 -8.64 3.51 0.78
N ILE A 604 -7.40 3.13 1.04
CA ILE A 604 -6.35 4.01 1.57
C ILE A 604 -5.25 4.05 0.51
N GLY A 605 -5.02 5.23 -0.05
CA GLY A 605 -4.01 5.44 -1.08
C GLY A 605 -2.59 5.39 -0.52
N ASN A 606 -1.68 4.82 -1.27
CA ASN A 606 -0.26 4.80 -0.94
C ASN A 606 0.43 6.10 -1.33
N PHE A 607 -0.09 6.79 -2.35
CA PHE A 607 0.39 8.09 -2.82
C PHE A 607 -0.78 8.90 -3.40
N PRO A 608 -0.69 10.23 -3.42
CA PRO A 608 -1.81 11.08 -3.77
C PRO A 608 -1.94 11.27 -5.29
N ASP A 609 -2.29 10.21 -5.99
CA ASP A 609 -2.68 10.25 -7.40
C ASP A 609 -4.08 9.64 -7.57
N PRO A 610 -4.99 10.31 -8.30
CA PRO A 610 -6.37 9.84 -8.46
C PRO A 610 -6.47 8.50 -9.18
N GLU A 611 -5.56 8.17 -10.09
CA GLU A 611 -5.55 6.90 -10.81
C GLU A 611 -5.43 5.70 -9.84
N GLU A 612 -4.72 5.85 -8.71
CA GLU A 612 -4.61 4.80 -7.70
C GLU A 612 -5.98 4.37 -7.15
N PHE A 613 -6.88 5.33 -6.98
CA PHE A 613 -8.24 5.03 -6.52
C PHE A 613 -9.12 4.43 -7.62
N LEU A 614 -8.92 4.86 -8.86
CA LEU A 614 -9.71 4.40 -10.00
C LEU A 614 -9.28 3.03 -10.53
N SER A 615 -8.01 2.71 -10.48
CA SER A 615 -7.46 1.45 -10.99
C SER A 615 -8.08 0.21 -10.35
N SER A 616 -8.52 0.31 -9.10
CA SER A 616 -9.23 -0.76 -8.40
C SER A 616 -10.58 -1.14 -9.02
N PHE A 617 -11.14 -0.30 -9.91
CA PHE A 617 -12.43 -0.54 -10.57
C PHE A 617 -12.29 -0.97 -12.03
N ARG A 618 -11.08 -1.15 -12.54
CA ARG A 618 -10.85 -1.75 -13.87
C ARG A 618 -11.46 -3.15 -13.95
N CYS A 619 -11.98 -3.52 -15.13
CA CYS A 619 -12.61 -4.83 -15.35
C CYS A 619 -11.74 -6.01 -14.93
N ALA A 620 -10.45 -5.94 -15.26
CA ALA A 620 -9.48 -7.00 -14.96
C ALA A 620 -8.81 -6.86 -13.58
N SER A 621 -9.14 -5.83 -12.80
CA SER A 621 -8.55 -5.66 -11.47
C SER A 621 -9.05 -6.73 -10.49
N PRO A 622 -8.16 -7.43 -9.78
CA PRO A 622 -8.55 -8.37 -8.73
C PRO A 622 -9.22 -7.66 -7.55
N ASP A 623 -9.07 -6.34 -7.45
CA ASP A 623 -9.69 -5.52 -6.42
C ASP A 623 -11.07 -4.97 -6.81
N ASN A 624 -11.48 -5.17 -8.06
CA ASN A 624 -12.82 -4.80 -8.49
C ASN A 624 -13.88 -5.72 -7.87
N ARG A 625 -14.35 -5.35 -6.69
CA ARG A 625 -15.43 -6.05 -5.99
C ARG A 625 -16.80 -5.77 -6.59
N THR A 626 -16.95 -4.63 -7.28
CA THR A 626 -18.25 -4.13 -7.76
C THR A 626 -18.79 -4.86 -8.99
N ARG A 627 -17.95 -5.62 -9.68
CA ARG A 627 -18.25 -6.21 -11.00
C ARG A 627 -18.55 -5.17 -12.08
N TYR A 628 -18.26 -3.90 -11.81
CA TYR A 628 -18.34 -2.85 -12.81
C TYR A 628 -17.33 -3.11 -13.93
N CYS A 629 -17.80 -3.03 -15.15
CA CYS A 629 -16.96 -3.15 -16.33
C CYS A 629 -17.54 -2.28 -17.45
N ASP A 630 -16.83 -1.22 -17.79
CA ASP A 630 -17.29 -0.24 -18.78
C ASP A 630 -16.15 0.05 -19.76
N PRO A 631 -16.35 -0.24 -21.06
CA PRO A 631 -15.29 -0.08 -22.07
C PRO A 631 -14.80 1.37 -22.21
N GLU A 632 -15.64 2.37 -21.99
CA GLU A 632 -15.22 3.77 -22.07
C GLU A 632 -14.40 4.19 -20.85
N PHE A 633 -14.72 3.67 -19.66
CA PHE A 633 -13.90 3.85 -18.46
C PHE A 633 -12.51 3.25 -18.67
N GLU A 634 -12.42 2.00 -19.18
CA GLU A 634 -11.14 1.35 -19.50
C GLU A 634 -10.35 2.17 -20.52
N ARG A 635 -10.98 2.61 -21.61
CA ARG A 635 -10.34 3.39 -22.67
C ARG A 635 -9.75 4.70 -22.11
N LEU A 636 -10.49 5.40 -21.25
CA LEU A 636 -10.03 6.66 -20.64
C LEU A 636 -8.81 6.45 -19.75
N LEU A 637 -8.79 5.37 -18.96
CA LEU A 637 -7.64 5.05 -18.13
C LEU A 637 -6.45 4.56 -18.95
N ASP A 638 -6.68 3.76 -20.02
CA ASP A 638 -5.62 3.33 -20.93
C ASP A 638 -4.98 4.53 -21.67
N GLU A 639 -5.79 5.49 -22.11
CA GLU A 639 -5.30 6.73 -22.69
C GLU A 639 -4.52 7.58 -21.67
N ALA A 640 -5.00 7.64 -20.43
CA ALA A 640 -4.32 8.36 -19.36
C ALA A 640 -2.95 7.74 -19.02
N GLU A 641 -2.84 6.43 -19.02
CA GLU A 641 -1.57 5.73 -18.80
C GLU A 641 -0.52 6.03 -19.88
N LEU A 642 -0.96 6.36 -21.08
CA LEU A 642 -0.09 6.66 -22.23
C LEU A 642 0.16 8.16 -22.44
N GLU A 643 -0.50 9.04 -21.67
CA GLU A 643 -0.41 10.49 -21.86
C GLU A 643 0.71 11.08 -20.97
N PRO A 644 1.81 11.58 -21.57
CA PRO A 644 2.91 12.18 -20.83
C PRO A 644 2.62 13.58 -20.31
N ASP A 645 1.68 14.32 -20.94
CA ASP A 645 1.28 15.63 -20.46
C ASP A 645 0.36 15.49 -19.25
N ARG A 646 0.81 15.96 -18.12
CA ARG A 646 0.11 15.83 -16.84
C ARG A 646 -1.30 16.41 -16.85
N ARG A 647 -1.54 17.56 -17.50
CA ARG A 647 -2.86 18.16 -17.55
C ARG A 647 -3.83 17.33 -18.38
N ARG A 648 -3.37 16.84 -19.52
CA ARG A 648 -4.19 15.97 -20.39
C ARG A 648 -4.47 14.64 -19.70
N ARG A 649 -3.46 14.06 -19.07
CA ARG A 649 -3.62 12.84 -18.25
C ARG A 649 -4.71 13.02 -17.20
N LEU A 650 -4.62 14.06 -16.39
CA LEU A 650 -5.59 14.32 -15.31
C LEU A 650 -6.98 14.64 -15.84
N ALA A 651 -7.10 15.26 -17.02
CA ALA A 651 -8.39 15.46 -17.68
C ALA A 651 -9.03 14.14 -18.11
N LEU A 652 -8.25 13.19 -18.59
CA LEU A 652 -8.72 11.83 -18.91
C LEU A 652 -9.15 11.09 -17.65
N VAL A 653 -8.36 11.14 -16.59
CA VAL A 653 -8.67 10.55 -15.28
C VAL A 653 -9.95 11.15 -14.69
N ALA A 654 -10.14 12.48 -14.78
CA ALA A 654 -11.37 13.15 -14.31
C ALA A 654 -12.61 12.70 -15.08
N ARG A 655 -12.49 12.45 -16.39
CA ARG A 655 -13.58 11.88 -17.19
C ARG A 655 -13.91 10.44 -16.81
N ALA A 656 -12.88 9.65 -16.52
CA ALA A 656 -13.07 8.29 -16.03
C ALA A 656 -13.76 8.28 -14.66
N ASP A 657 -13.33 9.15 -13.73
CA ASP A 657 -13.94 9.33 -12.42
C ASP A 657 -15.42 9.72 -12.52
N ALA A 658 -15.74 10.72 -13.35
CA ALA A 658 -17.12 11.15 -13.60
C ALA A 658 -17.99 9.99 -14.09
N ARG A 659 -17.48 9.17 -15.01
CA ARG A 659 -18.20 8.03 -15.57
C ARG A 659 -18.43 6.94 -14.54
N LEU A 660 -17.43 6.64 -13.72
CA LEU A 660 -17.55 5.69 -12.62
C LEU A 660 -18.60 6.13 -11.60
N LEU A 661 -18.53 7.39 -11.18
CA LEU A 661 -19.45 7.95 -10.17
C LEU A 661 -20.91 8.06 -10.71
N ASP A 662 -21.10 8.38 -11.99
CA ASP A 662 -22.42 8.40 -12.62
C ASP A 662 -23.03 7.00 -12.71
N ALA A 663 -22.23 5.98 -13.02
CA ALA A 663 -22.69 4.59 -13.04
C ALA A 663 -23.02 4.06 -11.64
N ALA A 664 -22.55 4.71 -10.60
CA ALA A 664 -22.75 4.43 -9.18
C ALA A 664 -22.48 2.95 -8.77
N PRO A 665 -21.39 2.31 -9.20
CA PRO A 665 -20.99 1.01 -8.67
C PRO A 665 -20.42 1.13 -7.26
N LEU A 666 -20.21 2.36 -6.80
CA LEU A 666 -19.82 2.68 -5.44
C LEU A 666 -20.54 3.97 -4.99
N ILE A 667 -20.64 4.13 -3.68
CA ILE A 667 -21.27 5.30 -3.05
C ILE A 667 -20.29 5.86 -2.02
N PRO A 668 -19.52 6.94 -2.34
CA PRO A 668 -18.62 7.57 -1.39
C PRO A 668 -19.41 8.13 -0.21
N LEU A 669 -18.84 8.03 0.99
CA LEU A 669 -19.48 8.50 2.21
C LEU A 669 -18.66 9.59 2.92
N PHE A 670 -17.38 9.33 3.20
CA PHE A 670 -16.52 10.31 3.86
C PHE A 670 -15.03 9.99 3.63
N VAL A 671 -14.22 11.04 3.67
CA VAL A 671 -12.76 10.96 3.77
C VAL A 671 -12.39 10.62 5.20
N TYR A 672 -11.51 9.64 5.38
CA TYR A 672 -10.98 9.28 6.69
C TYR A 672 -10.22 10.44 7.33
N THR A 673 -10.24 10.47 8.64
CA THR A 673 -9.40 11.34 9.46
C THR A 673 -8.42 10.51 10.25
N GLN A 674 -7.27 11.06 10.53
CA GLN A 674 -6.26 10.49 11.41
C GLN A 674 -6.18 11.29 12.71
N HIS A 675 -5.95 10.60 13.81
CA HIS A 675 -5.94 11.12 15.16
C HIS A 675 -4.64 10.72 15.85
N HIS A 676 -3.88 11.70 16.28
CA HIS A 676 -2.60 11.50 16.94
C HIS A 676 -2.58 12.18 18.30
N LEU A 677 -1.93 11.56 19.27
CA LEU A 677 -1.45 12.19 20.48
C LEU A 677 0.06 12.30 20.37
N ILE A 678 0.61 13.50 20.47
CA ILE A 678 2.05 13.78 20.28
C ILE A 678 2.49 14.71 21.41
N ARG A 679 3.45 14.28 22.23
CA ARG A 679 3.96 15.08 23.35
C ARG A 679 4.54 16.40 22.87
N PRO A 680 4.39 17.48 23.66
CA PRO A 680 4.79 18.84 23.25
C PRO A 680 6.30 19.01 23.02
N TYR A 681 7.10 18.09 23.49
CA TYR A 681 8.56 18.08 23.29
C TYR A 681 8.99 17.29 22.02
N VAL A 682 8.10 16.60 21.35
CA VAL A 682 8.41 15.91 20.09
C VAL A 682 8.37 16.92 18.96
N ARG A 683 9.44 16.97 18.17
CA ARG A 683 9.60 17.83 17.00
C ARG A 683 9.82 16.96 15.75
N GLY A 684 9.35 17.41 14.60
CA GLY A 684 9.61 16.75 13.31
C GLY A 684 8.87 15.43 13.08
N LEU A 685 7.89 15.10 13.95
CA LEU A 685 6.96 14.00 13.71
C LEU A 685 5.76 14.54 12.91
N ASP A 686 5.96 14.68 11.60
CA ASP A 686 4.98 15.31 10.72
C ASP A 686 3.75 14.42 10.54
N VAL A 687 2.57 14.99 10.77
CA VAL A 687 1.29 14.36 10.44
C VAL A 687 0.97 14.75 9.00
N ASN A 688 1.09 13.80 8.09
CA ASN A 688 0.87 14.01 6.66
C ASN A 688 -0.24 13.12 6.12
N LEU A 689 -0.67 13.40 4.89
CA LEU A 689 -1.83 12.77 4.26
C LEU A 689 -1.71 11.24 4.12
N VAL A 690 -0.49 10.72 3.92
CA VAL A 690 -0.21 9.28 3.76
C VAL A 690 0.23 8.58 5.05
N ASP A 691 0.24 9.29 6.17
CA ASP A 691 0.67 8.78 7.49
C ASP A 691 2.07 8.15 7.46
N GLN A 692 2.97 8.70 6.66
CA GLN A 692 4.35 8.27 6.55
C GLN A 692 5.28 9.26 7.26
N GLN A 693 5.86 8.86 8.39
CA GLN A 693 6.77 9.67 9.19
C GLN A 693 8.22 9.27 8.94
N ASP A 694 9.06 10.28 8.72
CA ASP A 694 10.50 10.10 8.58
C ASP A 694 11.22 10.35 9.92
N LEU A 695 11.62 9.28 10.59
CA LEU A 695 12.28 9.37 11.89
C LEU A 695 13.66 10.05 11.86
N ARG A 696 14.26 10.31 10.69
CA ARG A 696 15.47 11.13 10.56
C ARG A 696 15.28 12.53 11.12
N ARG A 697 14.05 13.07 10.95
CA ARG A 697 13.70 14.43 11.34
C ARG A 697 13.17 14.55 12.76
N VAL A 698 12.85 13.43 13.39
CA VAL A 698 12.28 13.44 14.73
C VAL A 698 13.37 13.78 15.76
N SER A 699 13.03 14.69 16.65
CA SER A 699 13.87 15.05 17.79
C SER A 699 13.01 15.32 19.03
N ILE A 700 13.66 15.21 20.19
CA ILE A 700 13.06 15.51 21.46
C ILE A 700 13.69 16.82 21.99
N ASP A 701 12.84 17.81 22.23
CA ASP A 701 13.23 19.14 22.72
C ASP A 701 13.12 19.18 24.25
N PRO A 702 14.22 19.10 25.00
CA PRO A 702 14.17 19.15 26.46
C PRO A 702 13.74 20.52 27.00
N ALA A 703 13.92 21.60 26.22
CA ALA A 703 13.58 22.98 26.61
C ALA A 703 12.17 23.41 26.15
N TRP A 704 11.33 22.49 25.72
CA TRP A 704 10.01 22.76 25.15
C TRP A 704 9.10 23.69 25.98
N ARG A 705 9.28 23.70 27.32
CA ARG A 705 8.51 24.56 28.23
C ARG A 705 8.95 26.03 28.17
N GLU A 706 10.21 26.28 27.83
CA GLU A 706 10.79 27.64 27.74
C GLU A 706 10.37 28.32 26.43
N ALA A 707 10.04 27.54 25.40
CA ALA A 707 9.62 27.99 24.09
C ALA A 707 8.09 28.15 23.93
N ALA A 708 7.30 27.91 24.99
CA ALA A 708 5.85 28.09 24.93
C ALA A 708 5.50 29.60 25.03
N PRO A 709 4.80 30.20 24.02
CA PRO A 709 4.34 31.57 24.09
C PRO A 709 3.30 31.77 25.18
#